data_ec992effc38ba3d5f7073edc8ae938a8
#
_entry.id   ec992effc38ba3d5f7073edc8ae938a8
#
_cell.length_a   1.000
_cell.length_b   1.000
_cell.length_c   1.000
_cell.angle_alpha   90.00
_cell.angle_beta   90.00
_cell.angle_gamma   90.00
#
_symmetry.space_group_name_H-M   'P 1'
#
loop_
_entity.id
_entity.type
_entity.pdbx_description
1 polymer ?
#
loop_
_entity_poly.entity_id
_entity_poly.type
_entity_poly.pdbx_seq_one_letter_code
_entity_poly.pdbx_strand_id
1 'polypeptide(L)'
;MTTESKCPFSGGKQPAPQNGPTNQDWWPNQLSLKPLHQHSPLSDPMDKDFNYADAFNSLDLAAVKQDLHALMTDSQEWWPADFGHYGGLFIRMAWHSAGTYRIGDGRGGAGEGQQRFAPLNSWPDNVSLDKARRLLWPIKQKYGRNISWADLLILTGNVALESMGFKTFGYAGGRADTWEPDDVYWGSEKIWLELSGGPNSRYSGDGDLENPLAAVQMGLIYVNPEGPDGNPDPVAAARDIRETFARMAMNDEETVALIAGGHTFGKTHGAGPASHVGADPEAAGLEAQGLGWHSTFGTGVGKDAITSGLEVTWTTTPTQWNHDFFRHLFEYEWELSQSPAGAHQWVAKDIGETIPDAFDPNKKRRPTMLTTDLSLRFDPAYEKISRRFYEHPEELADAFARAWFKLTHRDMGPRARYLGPEVPQEELIWQDPIPAVDHPLIDEQDIAALKNAVLASGLSVSALVSTAWASASSFRGSDKRGGANGARIRLAPQKDWAVNQPAQLAATLAKLESIQRAFNDAQTGGKRVSLADLIVLAGAAGVEQAAKNAGFALTVPFAPGRMDASQEQTDVDSFEAMEPLADGFRNFLKGKYRVPAETLLVDKAQLLTLTAPEMTVLVGGLRVLGANVGGTQHGVFTQRPQALTNDFFVNLLDMGTTWHPVGEDGLFEGRDRRSGAVKWTGTRVDLVFGSHAQLRALAEVYGSADGQEKFAHDFVAAWNKVMNLDRFDLA
;
A
#
# COMPACT_ATOMS: atom_id res chain seq x y z
N MET A 1 -12.47 49.89 19.64
CA MET A 1 -13.41 48.77 19.60
C MET A 1 -13.67 48.43 18.13
N THR A 2 -12.96 47.48 17.61
CA THR A 2 -13.17 46.93 16.26
C THR A 2 -14.38 46.01 16.30
N THR A 3 -15.43 46.39 15.63
CA THR A 3 -16.61 45.56 15.45
C THR A 3 -16.24 44.33 14.65
N GLU A 4 -16.14 43.20 15.31
CA GLU A 4 -16.06 41.89 14.64
C GLU A 4 -17.28 41.71 13.72
N SER A 5 -17.03 41.48 12.46
CA SER A 5 -18.04 41.15 11.46
C SER A 5 -18.76 39.87 11.89
N LYS A 6 -20.07 39.97 12.08
CA LYS A 6 -20.94 38.81 12.42
C LYS A 6 -21.31 37.93 11.22
N CYS A 7 -20.68 38.12 10.05
CA CYS A 7 -20.87 37.29 8.91
C CYS A 7 -20.04 35.98 9.04
N PRO A 8 -20.63 34.81 9.10
CA PRO A 8 -19.87 33.56 9.26
C PRO A 8 -18.90 33.27 8.08
N PHE A 9 -19.01 34.04 6.99
CA PHE A 9 -18.14 33.94 5.83
C PHE A 9 -17.04 34.97 5.74
N SER A 10 -16.90 35.87 6.73
CA SER A 10 -15.95 37.00 6.70
C SER A 10 -14.72 36.84 7.58
N GLY A 11 -14.41 35.66 8.09
CA GLY A 11 -13.15 35.36 8.79
C GLY A 11 -11.97 35.58 7.84
N GLY A 12 -10.96 36.34 8.29
CA GLY A 12 -9.80 36.72 7.49
C GLY A 12 -9.14 35.51 6.86
N LYS A 13 -9.18 35.45 5.52
CA LYS A 13 -8.65 34.35 4.74
C LYS A 13 -7.14 34.50 4.60
N GLN A 14 -6.41 33.46 4.95
CA GLN A 14 -5.13 33.22 4.29
C GLN A 14 -5.35 33.10 2.76
N PRO A 15 -4.40 33.50 1.93
CA PRO A 15 -4.51 33.26 0.49
C PRO A 15 -4.89 31.79 0.25
N ALA A 16 -5.92 31.56 -0.57
CA ALA A 16 -6.31 30.21 -0.93
C ALA A 16 -5.09 29.46 -1.50
N PRO A 17 -4.86 28.20 -1.11
CA PRO A 17 -3.83 27.37 -1.74
C PRO A 17 -3.99 27.43 -3.26
N GLN A 18 -2.90 27.34 -4.02
CA GLN A 18 -2.96 27.40 -5.48
C GLN A 18 -3.92 26.37 -6.09
N ASN A 19 -4.27 25.34 -5.35
CA ASN A 19 -5.19 24.25 -5.74
C ASN A 19 -6.68 24.53 -5.42
N GLY A 20 -7.01 25.71 -4.93
CA GLY A 20 -8.37 26.06 -4.54
C GLY A 20 -8.80 25.42 -3.20
N PRO A 21 -9.99 25.80 -2.67
CA PRO A 21 -10.49 25.26 -1.41
C PRO A 21 -11.00 23.84 -1.58
N THR A 22 -10.65 22.96 -0.63
CA THR A 22 -11.22 21.62 -0.50
C THR A 22 -12.51 21.67 0.33
N ASN A 23 -13.31 20.61 0.30
CA ASN A 23 -14.45 20.48 1.21
C ASN A 23 -14.03 20.61 2.68
N GLN A 24 -12.83 20.16 3.01
CA GLN A 24 -12.27 20.23 4.34
C GLN A 24 -11.94 21.65 4.78
N ASP A 25 -11.60 22.54 3.86
CA ASP A 25 -11.35 23.97 4.16
C ASP A 25 -12.65 24.70 4.44
N TRP A 26 -13.73 24.32 3.78
CA TRP A 26 -15.07 24.89 3.96
C TRP A 26 -15.84 24.22 5.10
N TRP A 27 -15.70 22.88 5.24
CA TRP A 27 -16.43 22.03 6.16
C TRP A 27 -15.46 21.04 6.84
N PRO A 28 -14.76 21.43 7.91
CA PRO A 28 -13.66 20.65 8.48
C PRO A 28 -14.02 19.22 8.92
N ASN A 29 -15.31 18.95 9.13
CA ASN A 29 -15.80 17.61 9.50
C ASN A 29 -16.53 16.89 8.36
N GLN A 30 -16.52 17.41 7.15
CA GLN A 30 -17.18 16.77 6.01
C GLN A 30 -16.32 15.61 5.48
N LEU A 31 -16.98 14.50 5.13
CA LEU A 31 -16.35 13.37 4.46
C LEU A 31 -15.66 13.79 3.17
N SER A 32 -14.37 13.45 3.03
CA SER A 32 -13.61 13.68 1.80
C SER A 32 -13.82 12.51 0.83
N LEU A 33 -14.24 12.81 -0.40
CA LEU A 33 -14.29 11.85 -1.50
C LEU A 33 -13.08 11.98 -2.45
N LYS A 34 -12.11 12.83 -2.10
CA LYS A 34 -10.91 13.06 -2.92
C LYS A 34 -10.16 11.76 -3.27
N PRO A 35 -10.00 10.77 -2.36
CA PRO A 35 -9.34 9.51 -2.69
C PRO A 35 -9.98 8.73 -3.85
N LEU A 36 -11.28 8.93 -4.11
CA LEU A 36 -12.01 8.27 -5.20
C LEU A 36 -11.86 8.97 -6.56
N HIS A 37 -11.12 10.06 -6.62
CA HIS A 37 -10.89 10.85 -7.83
C HIS A 37 -9.42 10.87 -8.26
N GLN A 38 -8.55 10.17 -7.52
CA GLN A 38 -7.13 10.09 -7.83
C GLN A 38 -6.87 9.33 -9.14
N HIS A 39 -5.74 9.67 -9.77
CA HIS A 39 -5.25 9.01 -10.98
C HIS A 39 -6.30 8.92 -12.10
N SER A 40 -7.06 10.00 -12.26
CA SER A 40 -8.03 10.10 -13.34
C SER A 40 -7.34 9.99 -14.71
N PRO A 41 -7.92 9.24 -15.67
CA PRO A 41 -7.41 9.20 -17.05
C PRO A 41 -7.32 10.59 -17.70
N LEU A 42 -8.01 11.60 -17.15
CA LEU A 42 -7.93 12.98 -17.63
C LEU A 42 -6.65 13.70 -17.19
N SER A 43 -5.98 13.23 -16.14
CA SER A 43 -4.70 13.77 -15.67
C SER A 43 -3.51 12.94 -16.14
N ASP A 44 -3.72 11.82 -16.81
CA ASP A 44 -2.67 11.03 -17.43
C ASP A 44 -2.19 11.70 -18.73
N PRO A 45 -0.88 12.08 -18.82
CA PRO A 45 -0.33 12.70 -20.02
C PRO A 45 -0.01 11.71 -21.15
N MET A 46 -0.16 10.40 -20.91
CA MET A 46 0.11 9.38 -21.92
C MET A 46 -1.06 9.25 -22.90
N ASP A 47 -0.78 8.72 -24.09
CA ASP A 47 -1.80 8.42 -25.08
C ASP A 47 -2.79 7.36 -24.51
N LYS A 48 -4.06 7.41 -24.92
CA LYS A 48 -5.12 6.53 -24.39
C LYS A 48 -4.85 5.02 -24.61
N ASP A 49 -4.11 4.71 -25.64
CA ASP A 49 -3.69 3.37 -26.06
C ASP A 49 -2.26 3.04 -25.64
N PHE A 50 -1.64 3.89 -24.81
CA PHE A 50 -0.32 3.59 -24.27
C PHE A 50 -0.41 2.42 -23.27
N ASN A 51 0.39 1.39 -23.53
CA ASN A 51 0.55 0.25 -22.63
C ASN A 51 1.99 0.19 -22.12
N TYR A 52 2.16 0.37 -20.81
CA TYR A 52 3.50 0.39 -20.22
C TYR A 52 4.19 -0.97 -20.30
N ALA A 53 3.46 -2.08 -20.19
CA ALA A 53 4.06 -3.41 -20.31
C ALA A 53 4.66 -3.63 -21.70
N ASP A 54 3.97 -3.21 -22.76
CA ASP A 54 4.50 -3.27 -24.13
C ASP A 54 5.71 -2.36 -24.31
N ALA A 55 5.66 -1.15 -23.77
CA ALA A 55 6.77 -0.20 -23.79
C ALA A 55 8.00 -0.75 -23.09
N PHE A 56 7.85 -1.29 -21.88
CA PHE A 56 8.93 -1.92 -21.12
C PHE A 56 9.49 -3.16 -21.83
N ASN A 57 8.65 -4.03 -22.39
CA ASN A 57 9.09 -5.22 -23.10
C ASN A 57 9.86 -4.90 -24.41
N SER A 58 9.70 -3.69 -24.95
CA SER A 58 10.50 -3.21 -26.09
C SER A 58 11.87 -2.65 -25.69
N LEU A 59 12.13 -2.49 -24.39
CA LEU A 59 13.33 -1.88 -23.85
C LEU A 59 14.53 -2.84 -23.92
N ASP A 60 15.68 -2.34 -24.36
CA ASP A 60 16.96 -3.01 -24.13
C ASP A 60 17.43 -2.78 -22.70
N LEU A 61 17.02 -3.67 -21.79
CA LEU A 61 17.37 -3.59 -20.37
C LEU A 61 18.89 -3.64 -20.13
N ALA A 62 19.62 -4.40 -20.95
CA ALA A 62 21.07 -4.50 -20.83
C ALA A 62 21.75 -3.16 -21.16
N ALA A 63 21.26 -2.44 -22.15
CA ALA A 63 21.76 -1.09 -22.46
C ALA A 63 21.47 -0.10 -21.33
N VAL A 64 20.29 -0.15 -20.71
CA VAL A 64 19.96 0.68 -19.54
C VAL A 64 20.92 0.38 -18.39
N LYS A 65 21.14 -0.89 -18.08
CA LYS A 65 22.09 -1.32 -17.02
C LYS A 65 23.50 -0.86 -17.30
N GLN A 66 23.94 -0.88 -18.56
CA GLN A 66 25.27 -0.38 -18.95
C GLN A 66 25.40 1.13 -18.71
N ASP A 67 24.38 1.92 -19.06
CA ASP A 67 24.38 3.36 -18.78
C ASP A 67 24.37 3.64 -17.26
N LEU A 68 23.60 2.87 -16.50
CA LEU A 68 23.60 2.96 -15.04
C LEU A 68 24.95 2.60 -14.43
N HIS A 69 25.63 1.55 -14.91
CA HIS A 69 26.98 1.20 -14.49
C HIS A 69 27.98 2.33 -14.75
N ALA A 70 27.89 2.96 -15.91
CA ALA A 70 28.76 4.11 -16.23
C ALA A 70 28.51 5.29 -15.29
N LEU A 71 27.23 5.56 -14.96
CA LEU A 71 26.86 6.63 -14.01
C LEU A 71 27.41 6.39 -12.60
N MET A 72 27.54 5.14 -12.15
CA MET A 72 27.99 4.84 -10.77
C MET A 72 29.33 5.52 -10.41
N THR A 73 30.22 5.68 -11.36
CA THR A 73 31.56 6.27 -11.15
C THR A 73 31.78 7.61 -11.86
N ASP A 74 30.75 8.13 -12.54
CA ASP A 74 30.82 9.45 -13.18
C ASP A 74 30.45 10.57 -12.19
N SER A 75 31.40 10.84 -11.28
CA SER A 75 31.20 11.80 -10.18
C SER A 75 31.04 13.24 -10.70
N GLN A 76 29.93 13.87 -10.37
CA GLN A 76 29.61 15.25 -10.80
C GLN A 76 30.09 16.28 -9.78
N GLU A 77 30.67 17.39 -10.26
CA GLU A 77 31.15 18.47 -9.37
C GLU A 77 30.04 19.09 -8.52
N TRP A 78 28.83 19.18 -9.05
CA TRP A 78 27.68 19.76 -8.33
C TRP A 78 27.13 18.82 -7.23
N TRP A 79 27.42 17.51 -7.29
CA TRP A 79 27.10 16.50 -6.27
C TRP A 79 28.13 15.38 -6.31
N PRO A 80 29.31 15.56 -5.68
CA PRO A 80 30.41 14.57 -5.72
C PRO A 80 30.02 13.24 -5.07
N ALA A 81 30.46 12.15 -5.69
CA ALA A 81 30.21 10.79 -5.20
C ALA A 81 31.12 10.45 -4.01
N ASP A 82 30.54 9.87 -2.96
CA ASP A 82 31.26 9.33 -1.83
C ASP A 82 32.19 8.19 -2.30
N PHE A 83 33.44 8.23 -1.90
CA PHE A 83 34.44 7.24 -2.31
C PHE A 83 34.57 7.09 -3.84
N GLY A 84 34.15 8.09 -4.61
CA GLY A 84 34.10 8.06 -6.07
C GLY A 84 33.03 7.16 -6.68
N HIS A 85 32.00 6.75 -5.91
CA HIS A 85 30.96 5.83 -6.36
C HIS A 85 29.58 6.18 -5.80
N TYR A 86 28.57 6.36 -6.66
CA TYR A 86 27.21 6.72 -6.24
C TYR A 86 26.38 5.55 -5.65
N GLY A 87 26.94 4.34 -5.60
CA GLY A 87 26.20 3.14 -5.19
C GLY A 87 25.47 3.28 -3.86
N GLY A 88 26.12 3.80 -2.82
CA GLY A 88 25.47 4.02 -1.52
C GLY A 88 24.26 4.97 -1.59
N LEU A 89 24.38 6.06 -2.37
CA LEU A 89 23.28 7.00 -2.60
C LEU A 89 22.11 6.35 -3.34
N PHE A 90 22.37 5.54 -4.36
CA PHE A 90 21.34 4.91 -5.16
C PHE A 90 20.68 3.70 -4.47
N ILE A 91 21.41 2.95 -3.64
CA ILE A 91 20.82 1.94 -2.76
C ILE A 91 19.83 2.63 -1.81
N ARG A 92 20.23 3.72 -1.16
CA ARG A 92 19.35 4.49 -0.26
C ARG A 92 18.13 5.03 -1.01
N MET A 93 18.27 5.54 -2.23
CA MET A 93 17.15 6.02 -3.04
C MET A 93 16.14 4.90 -3.33
N ALA A 94 16.59 3.73 -3.76
CA ALA A 94 15.72 2.59 -4.05
C ALA A 94 15.05 2.06 -2.77
N TRP A 95 15.80 1.95 -1.68
CA TRP A 95 15.25 1.58 -0.36
C TRP A 95 14.15 2.55 0.07
N HIS A 96 14.39 3.87 0.00
CA HIS A 96 13.44 4.89 0.39
C HIS A 96 12.26 5.04 -0.57
N SER A 97 12.37 4.55 -1.81
CA SER A 97 11.21 4.39 -2.69
C SER A 97 10.32 3.24 -2.24
N ALA A 98 10.90 2.13 -1.79
CA ALA A 98 10.20 0.91 -1.41
C ALA A 98 9.77 0.87 0.07
N GLY A 99 10.53 1.52 0.95
CA GLY A 99 10.38 1.42 2.40
C GLY A 99 9.16 2.13 2.99
N THR A 100 8.40 2.85 2.19
CA THR A 100 7.13 3.45 2.60
C THR A 100 5.96 2.48 2.59
N TYR A 101 6.15 1.26 2.05
CA TYR A 101 5.12 0.22 2.04
C TYR A 101 4.67 -0.16 3.44
N ARG A 102 3.35 -0.37 3.60
CA ARG A 102 2.74 -0.84 4.84
C ARG A 102 1.75 -1.97 4.58
N ILE A 103 1.90 -3.05 5.32
CA ILE A 103 1.12 -4.28 5.10
C ILE A 103 -0.37 -4.11 5.44
N GLY A 104 -0.71 -3.20 6.36
CA GLY A 104 -2.08 -3.02 6.84
C GLY A 104 -3.08 -2.63 5.75
N ASP A 105 -2.65 -1.79 4.79
CA ASP A 105 -3.48 -1.35 3.67
C ASP A 105 -2.78 -1.45 2.30
N GLY A 106 -1.55 -1.92 2.26
CA GLY A 106 -0.77 -2.10 1.04
C GLY A 106 -0.31 -0.81 0.37
N ARG A 107 -0.54 0.35 0.98
CA ARG A 107 -0.14 1.66 0.44
C ARG A 107 1.34 1.93 0.66
N GLY A 108 1.85 2.94 0.00
CA GLY A 108 3.29 3.22 -0.08
C GLY A 108 3.99 2.25 -1.04
N GLY A 109 5.32 2.16 -0.92
CA GLY A 109 6.12 1.29 -1.76
C GLY A 109 6.61 1.93 -3.05
N ALA A 110 7.20 1.10 -3.92
CA ALA A 110 7.90 1.55 -5.12
C ALA A 110 7.03 1.58 -6.38
N GLY A 111 5.78 1.08 -6.28
CA GLY A 111 4.94 0.70 -7.42
C GLY A 111 4.60 1.82 -8.42
N GLU A 112 4.65 3.09 -8.01
CA GLU A 112 4.11 4.21 -8.78
C GLU A 112 5.06 5.42 -8.87
N GLY A 113 6.28 5.28 -8.32
CA GLY A 113 7.28 6.35 -8.32
C GLY A 113 6.94 7.55 -7.43
N GLN A 114 6.22 7.33 -6.34
CA GLN A 114 5.71 8.35 -5.43
C GLN A 114 6.79 9.18 -4.72
N GLN A 115 8.04 8.72 -4.66
CA GLN A 115 9.16 9.51 -4.13
C GLN A 115 9.38 10.84 -4.88
N ARG A 116 8.80 11.01 -6.07
CA ARG A 116 8.84 12.28 -6.85
C ARG A 116 7.94 13.38 -6.28
N PHE A 117 6.95 13.00 -5.48
CA PHE A 117 5.86 13.88 -5.05
C PHE A 117 5.88 14.17 -3.55
N ALA A 118 5.27 15.29 -3.18
CA ALA A 118 4.97 15.58 -1.78
C ALA A 118 4.01 14.50 -1.19
N PRO A 119 4.12 14.18 0.11
CA PRO A 119 5.10 14.72 1.04
C PRO A 119 6.47 14.00 0.98
N LEU A 120 6.56 12.84 0.28
CA LEU A 120 7.72 11.95 0.32
C LEU A 120 9.00 12.60 -0.17
N ASN A 121 8.92 13.42 -1.23
CA ASN A 121 10.09 14.14 -1.76
C ASN A 121 10.69 15.14 -0.77
N SER A 122 9.96 15.51 0.28
CA SER A 122 10.34 16.51 1.28
C SER A 122 10.42 15.95 2.70
N TRP A 123 10.27 14.64 2.90
CA TRP A 123 10.52 14.02 4.19
C TRP A 123 11.97 14.22 4.65
N PRO A 124 12.21 14.54 5.93
CA PRO A 124 13.58 14.70 6.46
C PRO A 124 14.49 13.52 6.18
N ASP A 125 13.95 12.29 6.22
CA ASP A 125 14.72 11.08 5.91
C ASP A 125 15.11 10.96 4.41
N ASN A 126 14.46 11.72 3.54
CA ASN A 126 14.73 11.75 2.10
C ASN A 126 15.67 12.89 1.68
N VAL A 127 16.35 13.53 2.64
CA VAL A 127 17.33 14.59 2.36
C VAL A 127 18.32 14.14 1.29
N SER A 128 18.50 14.98 0.26
CA SER A 128 19.40 14.80 -0.87
C SER A 128 19.03 13.69 -1.87
N LEU A 129 17.89 13.01 -1.75
CA LEU A 129 17.41 12.06 -2.77
C LEU A 129 16.85 12.76 -4.02
N ASP A 130 16.50 14.03 -3.95
CA ASP A 130 16.25 14.91 -5.09
C ASP A 130 17.46 14.98 -6.03
N LYS A 131 18.70 15.00 -5.49
CA LYS A 131 19.94 14.95 -6.26
C LYS A 131 20.13 13.57 -6.91
N ALA A 132 19.82 12.49 -6.20
CA ALA A 132 19.86 11.14 -6.79
C ALA A 132 18.96 11.04 -8.03
N ARG A 133 17.72 11.52 -7.93
CA ARG A 133 16.79 11.56 -9.08
C ARG A 133 17.30 12.49 -10.21
N ARG A 134 17.93 13.60 -9.86
CA ARG A 134 18.51 14.51 -10.88
C ARG A 134 19.68 13.88 -11.61
N LEU A 135 20.52 13.10 -10.93
CA LEU A 135 21.61 12.32 -11.55
C LEU A 135 21.08 11.30 -12.57
N LEU A 136 19.90 10.75 -12.33
CA LEU A 136 19.27 9.79 -13.24
C LEU A 136 18.58 10.42 -14.46
N TRP A 137 18.35 11.75 -14.45
CA TRP A 137 17.61 12.40 -15.52
C TRP A 137 18.14 12.15 -16.94
N PRO A 138 19.46 12.17 -17.21
CA PRO A 138 19.99 11.86 -18.55
C PRO A 138 19.62 10.46 -19.05
N ILE A 139 19.56 9.47 -18.15
CA ILE A 139 19.14 8.10 -18.47
C ILE A 139 17.63 8.06 -18.73
N LYS A 140 16.83 8.65 -17.82
CA LYS A 140 15.38 8.77 -18.02
C LYS A 140 15.04 9.47 -19.32
N GLN A 141 15.74 10.55 -19.65
CA GLN A 141 15.57 11.29 -20.91
C GLN A 141 15.90 10.42 -22.13
N LYS A 142 16.96 9.62 -22.07
CA LYS A 142 17.40 8.74 -23.18
C LYS A 142 16.38 7.66 -23.49
N TYR A 143 15.83 7.00 -22.46
CA TYR A 143 14.91 5.87 -22.62
C TYR A 143 13.43 6.28 -22.57
N GLY A 144 13.11 7.49 -22.15
CA GLY A 144 11.80 8.10 -22.23
C GLY A 144 10.71 7.28 -21.53
N ARG A 145 9.60 7.07 -22.24
CA ARG A 145 8.43 6.33 -21.73
C ARG A 145 8.61 4.82 -21.64
N ASN A 146 9.69 4.27 -22.22
CA ASN A 146 9.95 2.84 -22.20
C ASN A 146 10.42 2.34 -20.83
N ILE A 147 10.85 3.23 -19.93
CA ILE A 147 11.08 2.92 -18.53
C ILE A 147 10.43 3.99 -17.66
N SER A 148 9.58 3.57 -16.72
CA SER A 148 8.98 4.46 -15.72
C SER A 148 10.03 4.97 -14.73
N TRP A 149 9.74 6.04 -14.01
CA TRP A 149 10.55 6.42 -12.87
C TRP A 149 10.52 5.35 -11.77
N ALA A 150 9.36 4.75 -11.54
CA ALA A 150 9.20 3.68 -10.56
C ALA A 150 10.17 2.52 -10.83
N ASP A 151 10.20 2.02 -12.06
CA ASP A 151 11.11 0.94 -12.45
C ASP A 151 12.58 1.39 -12.48
N LEU A 152 12.87 2.60 -12.93
CA LEU A 152 14.24 3.14 -12.99
C LEU A 152 14.87 3.30 -11.60
N LEU A 153 14.10 3.79 -10.62
CA LEU A 153 14.58 3.96 -9.24
C LEU A 153 15.02 2.61 -8.64
N ILE A 154 14.22 1.57 -8.84
CA ILE A 154 14.52 0.23 -8.31
C ILE A 154 15.65 -0.45 -9.09
N LEU A 155 15.62 -0.37 -10.44
CA LEU A 155 16.70 -0.92 -11.27
C LEU A 155 18.05 -0.29 -10.90
N THR A 156 18.07 1.01 -10.62
CA THR A 156 19.28 1.73 -10.22
C THR A 156 19.85 1.18 -8.91
N GLY A 157 18.99 0.87 -7.92
CA GLY A 157 19.42 0.23 -6.68
C GLY A 157 20.03 -1.15 -6.91
N ASN A 158 19.44 -1.96 -7.79
CA ASN A 158 20.00 -3.27 -8.17
C ASN A 158 21.36 -3.12 -8.84
N VAL A 159 21.48 -2.25 -9.84
CA VAL A 159 22.74 -2.01 -10.55
C VAL A 159 23.80 -1.46 -9.59
N ALA A 160 23.41 -0.64 -8.61
CA ALA A 160 24.34 -0.16 -7.58
C ALA A 160 24.93 -1.32 -6.77
N LEU A 161 24.10 -2.25 -6.29
CA LEU A 161 24.55 -3.45 -5.59
C LEU A 161 25.48 -4.31 -6.46
N GLU A 162 25.07 -4.57 -7.70
CA GLU A 162 25.84 -5.39 -8.66
C GLU A 162 27.19 -4.77 -8.99
N SER A 163 27.23 -3.44 -9.20
CA SER A 163 28.47 -2.70 -9.51
C SER A 163 29.49 -2.74 -8.37
N MET A 164 29.03 -2.97 -7.14
CA MET A 164 29.86 -3.13 -5.95
C MET A 164 30.12 -4.60 -5.59
N GLY A 165 29.83 -5.52 -6.51
CA GLY A 165 30.16 -6.94 -6.39
C GLY A 165 29.12 -7.81 -5.66
N PHE A 166 27.94 -7.30 -5.36
CA PHE A 166 26.86 -8.08 -4.78
C PHE A 166 26.00 -8.73 -5.87
N LYS A 167 25.67 -10.01 -5.70
CA LYS A 167 24.76 -10.72 -6.61
C LYS A 167 23.33 -10.57 -6.11
N THR A 168 22.49 -9.80 -6.81
CA THR A 168 21.07 -9.66 -6.52
C THR A 168 20.30 -10.94 -6.81
N PHE A 169 19.12 -11.10 -6.20
CA PHE A 169 18.22 -12.25 -6.47
C PHE A 169 17.58 -12.16 -7.85
N GLY A 170 17.36 -10.95 -8.36
CA GLY A 170 16.80 -10.65 -9.65
C GLY A 170 16.18 -9.26 -9.71
N TYR A 171 15.50 -9.00 -10.82
CA TYR A 171 14.76 -7.76 -11.06
C TYR A 171 13.53 -8.01 -11.92
N ALA A 172 12.44 -7.35 -11.60
CA ALA A 172 11.26 -7.29 -12.45
C ALA A 172 10.86 -5.83 -12.67
N GLY A 173 10.55 -5.47 -13.91
CA GLY A 173 9.84 -4.26 -14.27
C GLY A 173 8.33 -4.47 -14.24
N GLY A 174 7.57 -3.45 -14.59
CA GLY A 174 6.10 -3.47 -14.65
C GLY A 174 5.42 -2.47 -13.72
N ARG A 175 6.18 -1.58 -13.08
CA ARG A 175 5.67 -0.47 -12.27
C ARG A 175 5.38 0.72 -13.17
N ALA A 176 4.13 1.00 -13.44
CA ALA A 176 3.73 2.18 -14.20
C ALA A 176 3.81 3.44 -13.31
N ASP A 177 4.24 4.55 -13.88
CA ASP A 177 4.24 5.85 -13.18
C ASP A 177 2.82 6.37 -12.98
N THR A 178 2.59 7.07 -11.86
CA THR A 178 1.47 7.99 -11.68
C THR A 178 1.92 9.44 -11.85
N TRP A 179 0.97 10.37 -11.99
CA TRP A 179 1.23 11.76 -12.37
C TRP A 179 0.82 12.76 -11.31
N GLU A 180 0.37 12.27 -10.17
CA GLU A 180 -0.02 13.05 -9.00
C GLU A 180 0.32 12.28 -7.71
N PRO A 181 0.46 12.98 -6.56
CA PRO A 181 0.69 12.32 -5.29
C PRO A 181 -0.51 11.51 -4.84
N ASP A 182 -0.27 10.37 -4.22
CA ASP A 182 -1.31 9.59 -3.54
C ASP A 182 -1.86 10.35 -2.33
N ASP A 183 -3.17 10.32 -2.16
CA ASP A 183 -3.82 10.80 -0.94
C ASP A 183 -3.77 9.69 0.13
N VAL A 184 -2.61 9.56 0.75
CA VAL A 184 -2.31 8.54 1.76
C VAL A 184 -2.30 9.16 3.14
N TYR A 185 -2.94 8.50 4.10
CA TYR A 185 -2.85 8.89 5.50
C TYR A 185 -1.48 8.51 6.07
N TRP A 186 -0.69 9.52 6.48
CA TRP A 186 0.65 9.34 7.04
C TRP A 186 0.71 9.48 8.57
N GLY A 187 -0.43 9.58 9.22
CA GLY A 187 -0.54 9.72 10.66
C GLY A 187 -1.07 11.08 11.11
N SER A 188 -1.26 11.21 12.42
CA SER A 188 -1.86 12.37 13.04
C SER A 188 -0.90 13.54 13.30
N GLU A 189 0.41 13.29 13.27
CA GLU A 189 1.41 14.32 13.51
C GLU A 189 1.39 15.39 12.40
N LYS A 190 1.51 16.64 12.83
CA LYS A 190 1.57 17.80 11.94
C LYS A 190 2.99 18.33 11.76
N ILE A 191 3.91 17.87 12.59
CA ILE A 191 5.31 18.30 12.64
C ILE A 191 6.17 17.07 12.41
N TRP A 192 7.17 17.18 11.53
CA TRP A 192 8.16 16.15 11.30
C TRP A 192 8.92 15.83 12.60
N LEU A 193 9.19 14.56 12.84
CA LEU A 193 9.98 14.07 13.97
C LEU A 193 9.44 14.49 15.34
N GLU A 194 8.13 14.71 15.48
CA GLU A 194 7.52 14.93 16.79
C GLU A 194 7.80 13.72 17.72
N LEU A 195 8.12 14.01 18.98
CA LEU A 195 8.44 12.99 19.97
C LEU A 195 7.22 12.14 20.32
N SER A 196 7.43 10.87 20.61
CA SER A 196 6.38 9.88 20.87
C SER A 196 5.47 10.20 22.07
N GLY A 197 5.90 11.03 23.00
CA GLY A 197 5.13 11.46 24.17
C GLY A 197 4.24 12.70 23.95
N GLY A 198 4.18 13.24 22.73
CA GLY A 198 3.40 14.46 22.43
C GLY A 198 1.88 14.23 22.44
N PRO A 199 1.07 15.31 22.56
CA PRO A 199 -0.39 15.20 22.63
C PRO A 199 -1.05 14.66 21.35
N ASN A 200 -0.34 14.68 20.23
CA ASN A 200 -0.75 14.14 18.94
C ASN A 200 0.02 12.89 18.54
N SER A 201 0.61 12.20 19.52
CA SER A 201 1.40 10.99 19.28
C SER A 201 0.61 9.92 18.51
N ARG A 202 1.29 9.20 17.64
CA ARG A 202 0.80 8.02 16.91
C ARG A 202 0.64 6.80 17.79
N TYR A 203 1.26 6.82 18.98
CA TYR A 203 1.22 5.70 19.91
C TYR A 203 -0.01 5.77 20.83
N SER A 204 -0.61 4.61 21.10
CA SER A 204 -1.54 4.45 22.21
C SER A 204 -0.79 4.41 23.54
N GLY A 205 -1.51 4.47 24.66
CA GLY A 205 -0.93 4.52 26.01
C GLY A 205 0.06 3.38 26.34
N ASP A 206 0.00 2.26 25.64
CA ASP A 206 0.91 1.11 25.81
C ASP A 206 2.06 1.11 24.77
N GLY A 207 2.18 2.16 23.97
CA GLY A 207 3.21 2.31 22.94
C GLY A 207 2.92 1.56 21.64
N ASP A 208 1.66 1.17 21.39
CA ASP A 208 1.26 0.56 20.12
C ASP A 208 1.08 1.64 19.06
N LEU A 209 1.73 1.46 17.91
CA LEU A 209 1.64 2.35 16.78
C LEU A 209 0.24 2.30 16.15
N GLU A 210 -0.30 3.46 15.79
CA GLU A 210 -1.59 3.61 15.10
C GLU A 210 -1.62 2.81 13.79
N ASN A 211 -2.68 2.05 13.55
CA ASN A 211 -2.92 1.42 12.26
C ASN A 211 -3.49 2.45 11.25
N PRO A 212 -3.08 2.40 9.97
CA PRO A 212 -2.23 1.39 9.28
C PRO A 212 -0.75 1.77 9.17
N LEU A 213 -0.26 2.73 9.96
CA LEU A 213 1.10 3.27 9.85
C LEU A 213 2.19 2.19 10.01
N ALA A 214 3.31 2.38 9.30
CA ALA A 214 4.52 1.58 9.45
C ALA A 214 5.65 2.37 10.12
N ALA A 215 5.95 3.58 9.64
CA ALA A 215 6.98 4.42 10.21
C ALA A 215 6.62 4.92 11.62
N VAL A 216 7.50 4.74 12.57
CA VAL A 216 7.30 5.12 13.98
C VAL A 216 7.28 6.63 14.19
N GLN A 217 7.94 7.41 13.34
CA GLN A 217 7.92 8.87 13.35
C GLN A 217 7.58 9.42 11.97
N MET A 218 6.80 10.50 11.95
CA MET A 218 6.46 11.18 10.70
C MET A 218 7.73 11.72 10.03
N GLY A 219 7.90 11.45 8.73
CA GLY A 219 9.05 11.87 7.96
C GLY A 219 10.26 10.95 8.03
N LEU A 220 10.20 9.85 8.78
CA LEU A 220 11.17 8.74 8.74
C LEU A 220 10.58 7.57 7.96
N ILE A 221 11.42 6.91 7.14
CA ILE A 221 10.99 5.72 6.39
C ILE A 221 10.87 4.51 7.32
N TYR A 222 11.71 4.45 8.37
CA TYR A 222 11.74 3.33 9.32
C TYR A 222 11.85 3.84 10.76
N VAL A 223 13.03 3.99 11.35
CA VAL A 223 13.22 4.35 12.77
C VAL A 223 14.24 5.45 12.94
N ASN A 224 14.22 6.13 14.10
CA ASN A 224 15.25 7.10 14.43
C ASN A 224 16.59 6.37 14.66
N PRO A 225 17.63 6.66 13.84
CA PRO A 225 18.94 5.98 13.95
C PRO A 225 19.69 6.30 15.24
N GLU A 226 19.36 7.38 15.93
CA GLU A 226 19.90 7.72 17.25
C GLU A 226 19.26 6.92 18.39
N GLY A 227 18.18 6.19 18.11
CA GLY A 227 17.33 5.50 19.08
C GLY A 227 15.97 6.19 19.26
N PRO A 228 15.02 5.57 19.98
CA PRO A 228 13.68 6.12 20.20
C PRO A 228 13.76 7.56 20.78
N ASP A 229 13.11 8.50 20.12
CA ASP A 229 13.13 9.93 20.48
C ASP A 229 14.54 10.53 20.59
N GLY A 230 15.53 9.97 19.91
CA GLY A 230 16.92 10.39 19.99
C GLY A 230 17.68 9.87 21.22
N ASN A 231 17.08 8.94 21.98
CA ASN A 231 17.75 8.32 23.13
C ASN A 231 18.62 7.13 22.65
N PRO A 232 19.97 7.15 22.91
CA PRO A 232 20.88 6.13 22.37
C PRO A 232 20.84 4.81 23.14
N ASP A 233 19.69 4.16 23.19
CA ASP A 233 19.47 2.83 23.78
C ASP A 233 19.25 1.79 22.69
N PRO A 234 20.22 0.89 22.40
CA PRO A 234 20.10 -0.13 21.38
C PRO A 234 18.97 -1.15 21.61
N VAL A 235 18.66 -1.46 22.88
CA VAL A 235 17.60 -2.44 23.21
C VAL A 235 16.23 -1.83 22.99
N ALA A 236 16.04 -0.57 23.39
CA ALA A 236 14.81 0.16 23.10
C ALA A 236 14.62 0.37 21.59
N ALA A 237 15.69 0.70 20.87
CA ALA A 237 15.66 0.84 19.41
C ALA A 237 15.25 -0.45 18.67
N ALA A 238 15.65 -1.63 19.19
CA ALA A 238 15.25 -2.92 18.62
C ALA A 238 13.74 -3.13 18.59
N ARG A 239 13.00 -2.58 19.56
CA ARG A 239 11.54 -2.65 19.60
C ARG A 239 10.93 -1.85 18.42
N ASP A 240 11.39 -0.62 18.21
CA ASP A 240 10.91 0.24 17.12
C ASP A 240 11.26 -0.35 15.76
N ILE A 241 12.48 -0.92 15.63
CA ILE A 241 12.89 -1.63 14.40
C ILE A 241 11.93 -2.77 14.10
N ARG A 242 11.65 -3.64 15.07
CA ARG A 242 10.78 -4.81 14.89
C ARG A 242 9.37 -4.40 14.53
N GLU A 243 8.80 -3.41 15.22
CA GLU A 243 7.46 -2.88 14.94
C GLU A 243 7.37 -2.34 13.51
N THR A 244 8.29 -1.47 13.12
CA THR A 244 8.30 -0.85 11.80
C THR A 244 8.50 -1.88 10.69
N PHE A 245 9.51 -2.76 10.81
CA PHE A 245 9.82 -3.73 9.78
C PHE A 245 8.74 -4.81 9.64
N ALA A 246 8.12 -5.26 10.75
CA ALA A 246 6.96 -6.15 10.70
C ALA A 246 5.80 -5.53 9.93
N ARG A 247 5.51 -4.25 10.16
CA ARG A 247 4.50 -3.49 9.38
C ARG A 247 4.88 -3.23 7.94
N MET A 248 6.16 -3.31 7.63
CA MET A 248 6.69 -3.34 6.26
C MET A 248 6.74 -4.74 5.66
N ALA A 249 6.10 -5.74 6.28
CA ALA A 249 6.05 -7.16 5.89
C ALA A 249 7.42 -7.88 5.98
N MET A 250 8.34 -7.42 6.83
CA MET A 250 9.64 -8.05 7.06
C MET A 250 9.70 -8.75 8.42
N ASN A 251 10.15 -9.99 8.44
CA ASN A 251 10.44 -10.71 9.67
C ASN A 251 11.83 -10.33 10.24
N ASP A 252 12.18 -10.87 11.41
CA ASP A 252 13.44 -10.54 12.07
C ASP A 252 14.68 -10.93 11.23
N GLU A 253 14.65 -12.03 10.49
CA GLU A 253 15.75 -12.46 9.63
C GLU A 253 15.93 -11.52 8.42
N GLU A 254 14.85 -11.20 7.74
CA GLU A 254 14.83 -10.24 6.64
C GLU A 254 15.28 -8.84 7.11
N THR A 255 14.87 -8.43 8.31
CA THR A 255 15.25 -7.16 8.93
C THR A 255 16.77 -7.09 9.18
N VAL A 256 17.34 -8.10 9.84
CA VAL A 256 18.77 -8.16 10.09
C VAL A 256 19.58 -8.20 8.79
N ALA A 257 19.13 -8.99 7.80
CA ALA A 257 19.78 -9.08 6.50
C ALA A 257 19.77 -7.75 5.75
N LEU A 258 18.62 -7.05 5.75
CA LEU A 258 18.48 -5.74 5.10
C LEU A 258 19.37 -4.68 5.73
N ILE A 259 19.39 -4.59 7.07
CA ILE A 259 20.21 -3.60 7.77
C ILE A 259 21.71 -3.88 7.51
N ALA A 260 22.18 -5.09 7.80
CA ALA A 260 23.58 -5.44 7.66
C ALA A 260 24.06 -5.39 6.19
N GLY A 261 23.22 -5.88 5.27
CA GLY A 261 23.52 -5.85 3.83
C GLY A 261 23.58 -4.43 3.28
N GLY A 262 22.62 -3.58 3.63
CA GLY A 262 22.58 -2.18 3.22
C GLY A 262 23.73 -1.36 3.81
N HIS A 263 23.98 -1.51 5.10
CA HIS A 263 25.05 -0.80 5.81
C HIS A 263 26.46 -1.32 5.51
N THR A 264 26.59 -2.36 4.69
CA THR A 264 27.89 -2.71 4.09
C THR A 264 28.42 -1.57 3.20
N PHE A 265 27.53 -0.74 2.63
CA PHE A 265 27.85 0.23 1.59
C PHE A 265 27.69 1.68 2.05
N GLY A 266 28.51 2.57 1.48
CA GLY A 266 28.39 4.01 1.63
C GLY A 266 28.68 4.56 3.02
N LYS A 267 28.08 5.69 3.31
CA LYS A 267 28.19 6.41 4.59
C LYS A 267 26.97 7.30 4.82
N THR A 268 26.81 7.76 6.06
CA THR A 268 25.93 8.87 6.41
C THR A 268 26.67 10.21 6.39
N HIS A 269 25.94 11.34 6.40
CA HIS A 269 26.53 12.68 6.31
C HIS A 269 26.03 13.57 7.46
N GLY A 270 26.95 14.03 8.25
CA GLY A 270 26.74 14.90 9.40
C GLY A 270 27.90 15.85 9.61
N ALA A 271 28.41 16.48 8.52
CA ALA A 271 29.60 17.31 8.53
C ALA A 271 29.47 18.56 9.43
N GLY A 272 28.26 19.03 9.70
CA GLY A 272 28.01 20.21 10.51
C GLY A 272 26.57 20.30 11.00
N PRO A 273 26.22 21.35 11.76
CA PRO A 273 24.88 21.54 12.34
C PRO A 273 23.77 21.62 11.30
N ALA A 274 22.62 21.04 11.60
CA ALA A 274 21.43 21.04 10.74
C ALA A 274 20.92 22.45 10.40
N SER A 275 21.25 23.46 11.20
CA SER A 275 20.89 24.88 10.94
C SER A 275 21.49 25.44 9.64
N HIS A 276 22.47 24.77 9.06
CA HIS A 276 23.02 25.12 7.74
C HIS A 276 22.22 24.55 6.58
N VAL A 277 21.33 23.58 6.81
CA VAL A 277 20.53 22.95 5.76
C VAL A 277 19.33 23.84 5.45
N GLY A 278 19.18 24.18 4.16
CA GLY A 278 18.06 25.00 3.67
C GLY A 278 16.75 24.20 3.58
N ALA A 279 15.74 24.87 3.03
CA ALA A 279 14.40 24.32 2.88
C ALA A 279 14.37 23.03 2.04
N ASP A 280 13.40 22.16 2.31
CA ASP A 280 13.11 20.98 1.51
C ASP A 280 12.61 21.36 0.09
N PRO A 281 12.52 20.40 -0.85
CA PRO A 281 12.13 20.70 -2.24
C PRO A 281 10.79 21.43 -2.41
N GLU A 282 9.79 21.14 -1.57
CA GLU A 282 8.47 21.77 -1.65
C GLU A 282 8.46 23.20 -1.07
N ALA A 283 9.35 23.48 -0.12
CA ALA A 283 9.48 24.78 0.51
C ALA A 283 10.58 25.67 -0.14
N ALA A 284 11.40 25.11 -1.03
CA ALA A 284 12.44 25.85 -1.75
C ALA A 284 11.85 26.81 -2.79
N GLY A 285 12.59 27.84 -3.15
CA GLY A 285 12.19 28.80 -4.17
C GLY A 285 12.12 28.19 -5.58
N LEU A 286 11.35 28.82 -6.47
CA LEU A 286 11.17 28.34 -7.85
C LEU A 286 12.49 28.21 -8.62
N GLU A 287 13.47 29.05 -8.32
CA GLU A 287 14.82 29.03 -8.92
C GLU A 287 15.58 27.75 -8.60
N ALA A 288 15.22 27.05 -7.53
CA ALA A 288 15.83 25.77 -7.15
C ALA A 288 15.37 24.59 -8.05
N GLN A 289 14.31 24.78 -8.82
CA GLN A 289 13.80 23.82 -9.82
C GLN A 289 13.56 22.42 -9.25
N GLY A 290 12.94 22.34 -8.05
CA GLY A 290 12.63 21.09 -7.35
C GLY A 290 13.81 20.46 -6.63
N LEU A 291 14.93 21.18 -6.45
CA LEU A 291 16.01 20.80 -5.58
C LEU A 291 15.90 21.56 -4.26
N GLY A 292 16.00 20.82 -3.14
CA GLY A 292 15.97 21.39 -1.81
C GLY A 292 17.27 21.18 -1.04
N TRP A 293 17.22 21.44 0.27
CA TRP A 293 18.28 21.17 1.23
C TRP A 293 19.67 21.72 0.84
N HIS A 294 19.69 22.91 0.24
CA HIS A 294 20.93 23.61 -0.05
C HIS A 294 21.65 23.96 1.25
N SER A 295 22.86 23.41 1.44
CA SER A 295 23.64 23.67 2.65
C SER A 295 24.57 24.86 2.49
N THR A 296 24.66 25.69 3.54
CA THR A 296 25.61 26.79 3.67
C THR A 296 26.89 26.40 4.41
N PHE A 297 27.01 25.13 4.80
CA PHE A 297 28.19 24.61 5.48
C PHE A 297 29.30 24.29 4.49
N GLY A 298 30.45 24.94 4.62
CA GLY A 298 31.59 24.73 3.72
C GLY A 298 31.21 24.90 2.24
N THR A 299 31.41 23.84 1.46
CA THR A 299 31.01 23.79 0.03
C THR A 299 29.53 23.39 -0.15
N GLY A 300 28.86 22.93 0.91
CA GLY A 300 27.50 22.43 0.88
C GLY A 300 27.34 21.02 0.29
N VAL A 301 28.41 20.44 -0.27
CA VAL A 301 28.41 19.15 -0.97
C VAL A 301 29.63 18.31 -0.60
N GLY A 302 29.63 17.04 -0.96
CA GLY A 302 30.75 16.14 -0.76
C GLY A 302 31.11 16.02 0.73
N LYS A 303 32.35 16.34 1.10
CA LYS A 303 32.83 16.26 2.50
C LYS A 303 32.09 17.19 3.46
N ASP A 304 31.41 18.21 2.95
CA ASP A 304 30.66 19.19 3.73
C ASP A 304 29.15 18.91 3.69
N ALA A 305 28.70 17.77 3.16
CA ALA A 305 27.32 17.40 3.06
C ALA A 305 26.70 17.11 4.45
N ILE A 306 25.43 17.51 4.62
CA ILE A 306 24.63 17.23 5.81
C ILE A 306 23.33 16.59 5.33
N THR A 307 23.02 15.37 5.84
CA THR A 307 21.76 14.66 5.60
C THR A 307 21.09 14.31 6.92
N SER A 308 21.38 13.14 7.48
CA SER A 308 20.83 12.68 8.76
C SER A 308 21.46 13.35 10.00
N GLY A 309 22.54 14.08 9.83
CA GLY A 309 23.35 14.59 10.94
C GLY A 309 24.33 13.57 11.53
N LEU A 310 24.25 12.31 11.16
CA LEU A 310 25.17 11.25 11.55
C LEU A 310 26.37 11.20 10.60
N GLU A 311 27.55 10.82 11.10
CA GLU A 311 28.78 10.72 10.32
C GLU A 311 29.37 9.32 10.51
N VAL A 312 28.71 8.32 9.92
CA VAL A 312 28.99 6.89 10.09
C VAL A 312 29.45 6.27 8.79
N THR A 313 30.50 5.46 8.84
CA THR A 313 30.95 4.56 7.79
C THR A 313 31.25 3.21 8.43
N TRP A 314 30.56 2.17 8.00
CA TRP A 314 30.51 0.89 8.70
C TRP A 314 31.65 -0.08 8.35
N THR A 315 32.19 0.01 7.12
CA THR A 315 33.11 -1.01 6.57
C THR A 315 34.39 -0.39 6.04
N THR A 316 35.42 -1.21 5.91
CA THR A 316 36.74 -0.78 5.38
C THR A 316 36.74 -0.61 3.86
N THR A 317 35.75 -1.17 3.17
CA THR A 317 35.56 -1.06 1.71
C THR A 317 34.12 -0.69 1.36
N PRO A 318 33.71 0.59 1.58
CA PRO A 318 32.30 1.01 1.48
C PRO A 318 31.68 0.94 0.08
N THR A 319 32.49 0.64 -0.93
CA THR A 319 32.05 0.47 -2.33
C THR A 319 32.22 -0.95 -2.85
N GLN A 320 32.36 -1.93 -1.93
CA GLN A 320 32.48 -3.34 -2.27
C GLN A 320 31.69 -4.20 -1.28
N TRP A 321 31.00 -5.23 -1.78
CA TRP A 321 30.39 -6.25 -0.93
C TRP A 321 31.45 -6.93 -0.08
N ASN A 322 31.26 -6.97 1.22
CA ASN A 322 32.17 -7.56 2.19
C ASN A 322 31.42 -7.99 3.45
N HIS A 323 32.13 -8.56 4.41
CA HIS A 323 31.56 -9.03 5.68
C HIS A 323 31.96 -8.17 6.89
N ASP A 324 32.51 -6.98 6.68
CA ASP A 324 33.05 -6.13 7.73
C ASP A 324 32.00 -5.63 8.71
N PHE A 325 30.72 -5.48 8.29
CA PHE A 325 29.66 -4.99 9.18
C PHE A 325 29.54 -5.86 10.43
N PHE A 326 29.35 -7.18 10.28
CA PHE A 326 29.26 -8.08 11.43
C PHE A 326 30.58 -8.30 12.13
N ARG A 327 31.70 -8.30 11.40
CA ARG A 327 33.03 -8.37 11.99
C ARG A 327 33.23 -7.20 12.95
N HIS A 328 32.97 -5.98 12.55
CA HIS A 328 33.09 -4.80 13.40
C HIS A 328 32.08 -4.83 14.55
N LEU A 329 30.83 -5.20 14.26
CA LEU A 329 29.77 -5.26 15.26
C LEU A 329 30.16 -6.17 16.44
N PHE A 330 30.77 -7.32 16.19
CA PHE A 330 31.07 -8.33 17.22
C PHE A 330 32.49 -8.29 17.76
N GLU A 331 33.48 -7.90 16.96
CA GLU A 331 34.89 -7.92 17.37
C GLU A 331 35.29 -6.65 18.13
N TYR A 332 34.56 -5.54 17.97
CA TYR A 332 34.88 -4.28 18.64
C TYR A 332 33.95 -4.01 19.82
N GLU A 333 34.51 -3.30 20.82
CA GLU A 333 33.71 -2.66 21.86
C GLU A 333 33.37 -1.23 21.43
N TRP A 334 32.20 -0.76 21.81
CA TRP A 334 31.64 0.50 21.34
C TRP A 334 31.46 1.50 22.47
N GLU A 335 31.81 2.74 22.24
CA GLU A 335 31.58 3.86 23.15
C GLU A 335 30.71 4.92 22.48
N LEU A 336 29.77 5.49 23.27
CA LEU A 336 28.89 6.54 22.77
C LEU A 336 29.70 7.79 22.42
N SER A 337 29.38 8.40 21.28
CA SER A 337 30.04 9.57 20.73
C SER A 337 29.01 10.49 20.07
N GLN A 338 29.45 11.61 19.56
CA GLN A 338 28.66 12.51 18.75
C GLN A 338 29.32 12.79 17.41
N SER A 339 28.50 12.94 16.37
CA SER A 339 28.94 13.43 15.06
C SER A 339 29.34 14.91 15.13
N PRO A 340 29.98 15.47 14.10
CA PRO A 340 30.21 16.92 14.00
C PRO A 340 28.92 17.74 14.02
N ALA A 341 27.79 17.15 13.62
CA ALA A 341 26.45 17.77 13.70
C ALA A 341 25.83 17.69 15.11
N GLY A 342 26.41 16.91 16.03
CA GLY A 342 25.92 16.73 17.40
C GLY A 342 24.99 15.52 17.58
N ALA A 343 24.74 14.72 16.53
CA ALA A 343 23.91 13.51 16.62
C ALA A 343 24.64 12.37 17.34
N HIS A 344 23.91 11.56 18.09
CA HIS A 344 24.44 10.41 18.81
C HIS A 344 24.83 9.29 17.84
N GLN A 345 26.06 8.82 17.95
CA GLN A 345 26.62 7.68 17.23
C GLN A 345 27.64 6.94 18.10
N TRP A 346 28.05 5.78 17.68
CA TRP A 346 28.99 4.94 18.41
C TRP A 346 30.30 4.83 17.65
N VAL A 347 31.41 4.83 18.38
CA VAL A 347 32.77 4.70 17.83
C VAL A 347 33.46 3.51 18.48
N ALA A 348 34.26 2.78 17.70
CA ALA A 348 34.97 1.62 18.19
C ALA A 348 36.03 2.04 19.25
N LYS A 349 35.97 1.41 20.42
CA LYS A 349 36.90 1.68 21.54
C LYS A 349 38.26 1.02 21.29
N ASP A 350 39.31 1.73 21.61
CA ASP A 350 40.71 1.24 21.52
C ASP A 350 41.12 0.70 20.13
N ILE A 351 40.39 1.09 19.08
CA ILE A 351 40.71 0.76 17.68
C ILE A 351 41.22 2.02 16.96
N GLY A 352 42.30 1.87 16.18
CA GLY A 352 42.84 2.94 15.36
C GLY A 352 41.96 3.32 14.17
N GLU A 353 42.42 4.29 13.41
CA GLU A 353 41.76 4.76 12.19
C GLU A 353 41.95 3.74 11.04
N THR A 354 40.93 2.98 10.72
CA THR A 354 40.94 1.91 9.69
C THR A 354 40.03 2.20 8.52
N ILE A 355 38.96 2.98 8.73
CA ILE A 355 37.95 3.30 7.73
C ILE A 355 38.45 4.42 6.80
N PRO A 356 38.37 4.29 5.47
CA PRO A 356 38.80 5.34 4.55
C PRO A 356 37.92 6.59 4.68
N ASP A 357 38.53 7.77 4.47
CA ASP A 357 37.74 8.99 4.27
C ASP A 357 37.18 9.03 2.85
N ALA A 358 35.96 9.51 2.69
CA ALA A 358 35.24 9.48 1.41
C ALA A 358 35.86 10.39 0.33
N PHE A 359 36.54 11.45 0.72
CA PHE A 359 37.04 12.50 -0.17
C PHE A 359 38.56 12.78 -0.04
N ASP A 360 39.24 12.15 0.93
CA ASP A 360 40.70 12.30 1.13
C ASP A 360 41.35 10.92 1.27
N PRO A 361 42.01 10.40 0.24
CA PRO A 361 42.60 9.06 0.26
C PRO A 361 43.74 8.89 1.28
N ASN A 362 44.27 10.00 1.82
CA ASN A 362 45.34 9.98 2.82
C ASN A 362 44.80 9.98 4.26
N LYS A 363 43.47 10.11 4.44
CA LYS A 363 42.85 10.12 5.76
C LYS A 363 42.08 8.84 6.01
N LYS A 364 42.07 8.45 7.27
CA LYS A 364 41.23 7.38 7.79
C LYS A 364 40.49 7.87 9.01
N ARG A 365 39.47 7.13 9.39
CA ARG A 365 38.61 7.38 10.55
C ARG A 365 38.47 6.10 11.38
N ARG A 366 38.10 6.25 12.65
CA ARG A 366 37.75 5.10 13.49
C ARG A 366 36.46 4.48 13.00
N PRO A 367 36.26 3.15 13.12
CA PRO A 367 34.98 2.50 12.84
C PRO A 367 33.86 3.10 13.66
N THR A 368 32.69 3.28 13.04
CA THR A 368 31.49 3.88 13.64
C THR A 368 30.24 3.03 13.39
N MET A 369 29.25 3.13 14.28
CA MET A 369 27.96 2.47 14.19
C MET A 369 26.84 3.40 14.65
N LEU A 370 25.62 3.12 14.20
CA LEU A 370 24.40 3.74 14.70
C LEU A 370 23.91 3.04 15.99
N THR A 371 23.06 3.70 16.76
CA THR A 371 22.35 3.04 17.88
C THR A 371 21.55 1.85 17.38
N THR A 372 20.87 2.01 16.24
CA THR A 372 20.08 0.96 15.59
C THR A 372 20.91 -0.21 15.06
N ASP A 373 22.19 -0.01 14.69
CA ASP A 373 23.09 -1.11 14.33
C ASP A 373 23.41 -1.98 15.55
N LEU A 374 23.66 -1.34 16.70
CA LEU A 374 23.96 -2.05 17.94
C LEU A 374 22.77 -2.87 18.45
N SER A 375 21.54 -2.54 18.03
CA SER A 375 20.36 -3.37 18.29
C SER A 375 20.55 -4.80 17.80
N LEU A 376 21.25 -4.99 16.67
CA LEU A 376 21.53 -6.31 16.09
C LEU A 376 22.47 -7.18 16.96
N ARG A 377 23.21 -6.55 17.88
CA ARG A 377 24.07 -7.25 18.85
C ARG A 377 23.39 -7.40 20.21
N PHE A 378 22.58 -6.43 20.65
CA PHE A 378 22.09 -6.37 22.04
C PHE A 378 20.66 -6.84 22.22
N ASP A 379 19.83 -6.92 21.19
CA ASP A 379 18.54 -7.59 21.24
C ASP A 379 18.73 -9.10 21.09
N PRO A 380 18.21 -9.94 22.04
CA PRO A 380 18.50 -11.38 22.04
C PRO A 380 17.99 -12.14 20.79
N ALA A 381 16.91 -11.67 20.15
CA ALA A 381 16.39 -12.29 18.94
C ALA A 381 17.25 -11.93 17.72
N TYR A 382 17.58 -10.66 17.57
CA TYR A 382 18.46 -10.19 16.50
C TYR A 382 19.89 -10.73 16.66
N GLU A 383 20.43 -10.77 17.89
CA GLU A 383 21.79 -11.26 18.16
C GLU A 383 21.98 -12.70 17.67
N LYS A 384 21.01 -13.55 17.89
CA LYS A 384 21.05 -14.94 17.43
C LYS A 384 21.15 -15.04 15.90
N ILE A 385 20.40 -14.21 15.17
CA ILE A 385 20.41 -14.17 13.70
C ILE A 385 21.75 -13.56 13.22
N SER A 386 22.16 -12.45 13.83
CA SER A 386 23.38 -11.72 13.49
C SER A 386 24.63 -12.58 13.69
N ARG A 387 24.68 -13.41 14.76
CA ARG A 387 25.79 -14.35 14.99
C ARG A 387 25.83 -15.44 13.93
N ARG A 388 24.71 -15.99 13.55
CA ARG A 388 24.63 -16.96 12.46
C ARG A 388 25.17 -16.35 11.17
N PHE A 389 24.75 -15.16 10.83
CA PHE A 389 25.25 -14.45 9.65
C PHE A 389 26.72 -14.05 9.74
N TYR A 390 27.22 -13.76 10.95
CA TYR A 390 28.65 -13.53 11.17
C TYR A 390 29.48 -14.80 10.93
N GLU A 391 28.99 -15.95 11.37
CA GLU A 391 29.65 -17.24 11.20
C GLU A 391 29.49 -17.82 9.77
N HIS A 392 28.39 -17.44 9.08
CA HIS A 392 28.01 -17.93 7.74
C HIS A 392 27.72 -16.79 6.77
N PRO A 393 28.75 -16.13 6.21
CA PRO A 393 28.59 -14.99 5.30
C PRO A 393 27.75 -15.28 4.05
N GLU A 394 27.76 -16.54 3.57
CA GLU A 394 26.95 -16.99 2.44
C GLU A 394 25.45 -16.98 2.75
N GLU A 395 25.06 -17.26 4.00
CA GLU A 395 23.65 -17.17 4.43
C GLU A 395 23.19 -15.71 4.47
N LEU A 396 24.05 -14.78 4.94
CA LEU A 396 23.76 -13.35 4.86
C LEU A 396 23.54 -12.90 3.40
N ALA A 397 24.42 -13.34 2.48
CA ALA A 397 24.33 -12.94 1.09
C ALA A 397 23.00 -13.41 0.45
N ASP A 398 22.59 -14.65 0.67
CA ASP A 398 21.30 -15.17 0.17
C ASP A 398 20.11 -14.47 0.84
N ALA A 399 20.13 -14.33 2.18
CA ALA A 399 19.07 -13.66 2.92
C ALA A 399 18.92 -12.19 2.50
N PHE A 400 20.02 -11.46 2.31
CA PHE A 400 19.96 -10.08 1.85
C PHE A 400 19.46 -9.96 0.41
N ALA A 401 19.89 -10.84 -0.49
CA ALA A 401 19.41 -10.84 -1.88
C ALA A 401 17.87 -11.06 -1.95
N ARG A 402 17.35 -12.01 -1.17
CA ARG A 402 15.92 -12.31 -1.09
C ARG A 402 15.12 -11.20 -0.41
N ALA A 403 15.62 -10.69 0.70
CA ALA A 403 14.96 -9.60 1.43
C ALA A 403 14.94 -8.30 0.63
N TRP A 404 16.02 -7.97 -0.09
CA TRP A 404 16.08 -6.84 -1.02
C TRP A 404 15.06 -7.00 -2.17
N PHE A 405 14.97 -8.19 -2.75
CA PHE A 405 13.99 -8.46 -3.79
C PHE A 405 12.55 -8.31 -3.25
N LYS A 406 12.25 -8.86 -2.07
CA LYS A 406 10.95 -8.68 -1.41
C LYS A 406 10.66 -7.21 -1.13
N LEU A 407 11.61 -6.47 -0.53
CA LEU A 407 11.48 -5.04 -0.23
C LEU A 407 11.01 -4.25 -1.45
N THR A 408 11.62 -4.52 -2.60
CA THR A 408 11.45 -3.74 -3.83
C THR A 408 10.34 -4.25 -4.75
N HIS A 409 9.72 -5.41 -4.49
CA HIS A 409 8.73 -6.04 -5.38
C HIS A 409 7.41 -6.45 -4.70
N ARG A 410 7.32 -6.39 -3.36
CA ARG A 410 6.13 -6.87 -2.61
C ARG A 410 4.83 -6.14 -2.92
N ASP A 411 4.90 -4.94 -3.48
CA ASP A 411 3.77 -4.09 -3.88
C ASP A 411 3.39 -4.20 -5.37
N MET A 412 4.01 -5.16 -6.09
CA MET A 412 3.74 -5.37 -7.51
C MET A 412 2.61 -6.38 -7.79
N GLY A 413 2.13 -7.08 -6.77
CA GLY A 413 1.17 -8.17 -6.92
C GLY A 413 1.82 -9.49 -7.37
N PRO A 414 1.05 -10.40 -8.00
CA PRO A 414 1.54 -11.72 -8.37
C PRO A 414 2.58 -11.67 -9.50
N ARG A 415 3.40 -12.72 -9.55
CA ARG A 415 4.48 -12.86 -10.55
C ARG A 415 4.04 -12.69 -12.01
N ALA A 416 2.78 -12.95 -12.33
CA ALA A 416 2.22 -12.71 -13.67
C ALA A 416 2.32 -11.26 -14.16
N ARG A 417 2.50 -10.30 -13.24
CA ARG A 417 2.70 -8.87 -13.53
C ARG A 417 4.16 -8.50 -13.76
N TYR A 418 5.11 -9.41 -13.51
CA TYR A 418 6.54 -9.12 -13.56
C TYR A 418 7.06 -9.19 -14.98
N LEU A 419 7.80 -8.18 -15.40
CA LEU A 419 8.32 -8.03 -16.76
C LEU A 419 9.85 -8.07 -16.79
N GLY A 420 10.38 -8.56 -17.88
CA GLY A 420 11.80 -8.54 -18.20
C GLY A 420 12.53 -9.87 -18.01
N PRO A 421 13.78 -9.93 -18.49
CA PRO A 421 14.55 -11.18 -18.55
C PRO A 421 15.18 -11.61 -17.23
N GLU A 422 15.21 -10.72 -16.23
CA GLU A 422 15.85 -10.99 -14.92
C GLU A 422 14.84 -11.38 -13.83
N VAL A 423 13.57 -11.65 -14.22
CA VAL A 423 12.55 -12.16 -13.30
C VAL A 423 12.96 -13.53 -12.76
N PRO A 424 13.06 -13.70 -11.42
CA PRO A 424 13.40 -15.00 -10.84
C PRO A 424 12.41 -16.09 -11.22
N GLN A 425 12.93 -17.32 -11.45
CA GLN A 425 12.08 -18.48 -11.75
C GLN A 425 11.36 -19.02 -10.51
N GLU A 426 11.95 -18.83 -9.35
CA GLU A 426 11.37 -19.24 -8.07
C GLU A 426 10.15 -18.37 -7.76
N GLU A 427 9.02 -19.00 -7.40
CA GLU A 427 7.85 -18.31 -6.84
C GLU A 427 7.99 -18.22 -5.32
N LEU A 428 7.83 -17.02 -4.80
CA LEU A 428 7.94 -16.73 -3.38
C LEU A 428 6.54 -16.64 -2.75
N ILE A 429 6.41 -17.10 -1.51
CA ILE A 429 5.09 -17.19 -0.83
C ILE A 429 4.35 -15.85 -0.77
N TRP A 430 5.07 -14.74 -0.58
CA TRP A 430 4.51 -13.40 -0.51
C TRP A 430 4.04 -12.82 -1.86
N GLN A 431 4.30 -13.52 -2.97
CA GLN A 431 3.78 -13.19 -4.30
C GLN A 431 2.37 -13.77 -4.52
N ASP A 432 1.78 -14.39 -3.50
CA ASP A 432 0.46 -15.03 -3.53
C ASP A 432 0.30 -16.02 -4.70
N PRO A 433 1.19 -17.04 -4.80
CA PRO A 433 1.23 -17.93 -5.94
C PRO A 433 -0.10 -18.66 -6.15
N ILE A 434 -0.50 -18.78 -7.42
CA ILE A 434 -1.71 -19.49 -7.83
C ILE A 434 -1.30 -20.45 -8.95
N PRO A 435 -1.80 -21.71 -8.95
CA PRO A 435 -1.52 -22.65 -10.02
C PRO A 435 -1.89 -22.10 -11.40
N ALA A 436 -1.07 -22.38 -12.40
CA ALA A 436 -1.42 -22.05 -13.78
C ALA A 436 -2.62 -22.89 -14.26
N VAL A 437 -3.39 -22.37 -15.20
CA VAL A 437 -4.48 -23.13 -15.84
C VAL A 437 -3.88 -24.30 -16.62
N ASP A 438 -4.24 -25.52 -16.24
CA ASP A 438 -3.71 -26.78 -16.77
C ASP A 438 -4.77 -27.63 -17.49
N HIS A 439 -5.95 -27.07 -17.73
CA HIS A 439 -7.10 -27.76 -18.30
C HIS A 439 -7.90 -26.86 -19.27
N PRO A 440 -8.71 -27.43 -20.17
CA PRO A 440 -9.65 -26.65 -20.97
C PRO A 440 -10.67 -25.92 -20.11
N LEU A 441 -10.90 -24.66 -20.43
CA LEU A 441 -11.87 -23.81 -19.72
C LEU A 441 -13.32 -24.17 -20.08
N ILE A 442 -14.23 -23.81 -19.20
CA ILE A 442 -15.69 -23.91 -19.41
C ILE A 442 -16.15 -22.93 -20.49
N ASP A 443 -17.14 -23.33 -21.27
CA ASP A 443 -17.78 -22.52 -22.31
C ASP A 443 -19.14 -21.96 -21.87
N GLU A 444 -19.82 -21.22 -22.77
CA GLU A 444 -21.10 -20.59 -22.48
C GLU A 444 -22.19 -21.57 -22.06
N GLN A 445 -22.19 -22.82 -22.62
CA GLN A 445 -23.17 -23.84 -22.24
C GLN A 445 -22.92 -24.34 -20.82
N ASP A 446 -21.66 -24.54 -20.48
CA ASP A 446 -21.24 -24.94 -19.13
C ASP A 446 -21.58 -23.85 -18.10
N ILE A 447 -21.30 -22.58 -18.44
CA ILE A 447 -21.63 -21.41 -17.62
C ILE A 447 -23.15 -21.39 -17.33
N ALA A 448 -23.98 -21.56 -18.35
CA ALA A 448 -25.44 -21.60 -18.17
C ALA A 448 -25.89 -22.79 -17.31
N ALA A 449 -25.30 -23.97 -17.52
CA ALA A 449 -25.60 -25.17 -16.73
C ALA A 449 -25.20 -25.00 -15.26
N LEU A 450 -24.01 -24.45 -14.99
CA LEU A 450 -23.53 -24.18 -13.65
C LEU A 450 -24.39 -23.12 -12.92
N LYS A 451 -24.76 -22.01 -13.59
CA LYS A 451 -25.68 -21.02 -13.02
C LYS A 451 -27.00 -21.67 -12.61
N ASN A 452 -27.59 -22.52 -13.47
CA ASN A 452 -28.80 -23.23 -13.14
C ASN A 452 -28.63 -24.18 -11.94
N ALA A 453 -27.52 -24.92 -11.86
CA ALA A 453 -27.23 -25.81 -10.74
C ALA A 453 -27.06 -25.02 -9.42
N VAL A 454 -26.40 -23.87 -9.47
CA VAL A 454 -26.25 -22.96 -8.32
C VAL A 454 -27.61 -22.46 -7.85
N LEU A 455 -28.46 -21.96 -8.74
CA LEU A 455 -29.79 -21.48 -8.38
C LEU A 455 -30.72 -22.60 -7.86
N ALA A 456 -30.52 -23.84 -8.35
CA ALA A 456 -31.26 -25.01 -7.87
C ALA A 456 -30.77 -25.57 -6.53
N SER A 457 -29.60 -25.11 -6.03
CA SER A 457 -28.97 -25.62 -4.79
C SER A 457 -29.72 -25.24 -3.51
N GLY A 458 -30.67 -24.31 -3.61
CA GLY A 458 -31.42 -23.72 -2.47
C GLY A 458 -30.63 -22.70 -1.68
N LEU A 459 -29.47 -22.23 -2.19
CA LEU A 459 -28.79 -21.05 -1.66
C LEU A 459 -29.57 -19.78 -2.00
N SER A 460 -29.71 -18.87 -1.04
CA SER A 460 -30.34 -17.59 -1.26
C SER A 460 -29.48 -16.65 -2.11
N VAL A 461 -30.10 -15.68 -2.79
CA VAL A 461 -29.38 -14.59 -3.47
C VAL A 461 -28.41 -13.92 -2.52
N SER A 462 -28.84 -13.64 -1.29
CA SER A 462 -27.97 -13.04 -0.27
C SER A 462 -26.71 -13.88 0.01
N ALA A 463 -26.84 -15.20 0.17
CA ALA A 463 -25.70 -16.08 0.43
C ALA A 463 -24.72 -16.13 -0.76
N LEU A 464 -25.23 -16.22 -1.99
CA LEU A 464 -24.42 -16.23 -3.22
C LEU A 464 -23.65 -14.92 -3.39
N VAL A 465 -24.36 -13.79 -3.26
CA VAL A 465 -23.79 -12.44 -3.42
C VAL A 465 -22.78 -12.14 -2.32
N SER A 466 -23.09 -12.46 -1.05
CA SER A 466 -22.18 -12.21 0.08
C SER A 466 -20.90 -13.02 -0.03
N THR A 467 -20.97 -14.29 -0.49
CA THR A 467 -19.79 -15.15 -0.64
C THR A 467 -18.87 -14.66 -1.77
N ALA A 468 -19.44 -14.32 -2.93
CA ALA A 468 -18.66 -13.77 -4.04
C ALA A 468 -18.02 -12.42 -3.70
N TRP A 469 -18.78 -11.53 -3.04
CA TRP A 469 -18.26 -10.25 -2.56
C TRP A 469 -17.12 -10.46 -1.55
N ALA A 470 -17.30 -11.33 -0.56
CA ALA A 470 -16.29 -11.63 0.44
C ALA A 470 -14.99 -12.15 -0.18
N SER A 471 -15.08 -12.96 -1.24
CA SER A 471 -13.92 -13.46 -1.98
C SER A 471 -13.21 -12.34 -2.74
N ALA A 472 -13.94 -11.58 -3.55
CA ALA A 472 -13.38 -10.59 -4.47
C ALA A 472 -12.94 -9.29 -3.75
N SER A 473 -13.70 -8.83 -2.76
CA SER A 473 -13.45 -7.55 -2.09
C SER A 473 -12.27 -7.56 -1.10
N SER A 474 -11.57 -8.68 -0.97
CA SER A 474 -10.26 -8.72 -0.30
C SER A 474 -9.15 -8.08 -1.14
N PHE A 475 -9.38 -7.82 -2.44
CA PHE A 475 -8.43 -7.17 -3.32
C PHE A 475 -8.06 -5.76 -2.83
N ARG A 476 -6.78 -5.42 -3.00
CA ARG A 476 -6.24 -4.07 -2.74
C ARG A 476 -5.54 -3.56 -3.99
N GLY A 477 -6.02 -2.46 -4.53
CA GLY A 477 -5.42 -1.79 -5.69
C GLY A 477 -4.03 -1.21 -5.41
N SER A 478 -3.71 -0.98 -4.13
CA SER A 478 -2.44 -0.44 -3.67
C SER A 478 -1.25 -1.38 -3.91
N ASP A 479 -1.39 -2.67 -3.57
CA ASP A 479 -0.33 -3.68 -3.71
C ASP A 479 -0.73 -4.88 -4.57
N LYS A 480 -1.91 -4.85 -5.17
CA LYS A 480 -2.43 -5.88 -6.08
C LYS A 480 -2.61 -7.26 -5.43
N ARG A 481 -2.77 -7.30 -4.10
CA ARG A 481 -2.99 -8.52 -3.33
C ARG A 481 -4.47 -8.77 -3.08
N GLY A 482 -4.82 -10.01 -2.72
CA GLY A 482 -6.19 -10.41 -2.48
C GLY A 482 -6.96 -10.70 -3.78
N GLY A 483 -8.30 -10.67 -3.70
CA GLY A 483 -9.17 -10.97 -4.82
C GLY A 483 -9.75 -12.39 -4.82
N ALA A 484 -10.55 -12.70 -5.83
CA ALA A 484 -11.27 -13.96 -5.94
C ALA A 484 -10.41 -15.13 -6.42
N ASN A 485 -9.34 -14.84 -7.18
CA ASN A 485 -8.44 -15.87 -7.72
C ASN A 485 -7.69 -16.59 -6.59
N GLY A 486 -7.56 -17.88 -6.68
CA GLY A 486 -7.02 -18.71 -5.61
C GLY A 486 -8.10 -19.28 -4.65
N ALA A 487 -9.32 -18.76 -4.66
CA ALA A 487 -10.38 -19.14 -3.71
C ALA A 487 -9.91 -19.16 -2.24
N ARG A 488 -9.02 -18.23 -1.86
CA ARG A 488 -8.41 -18.21 -0.51
C ARG A 488 -9.44 -17.96 0.60
N ILE A 489 -10.65 -17.52 0.24
CA ILE A 489 -11.76 -17.42 1.19
C ILE A 489 -12.09 -18.75 1.90
N ARG A 490 -11.73 -19.91 1.33
CA ARG A 490 -11.89 -21.23 1.96
C ARG A 490 -10.73 -21.65 2.84
N LEU A 491 -9.62 -20.91 2.82
CA LEU A 491 -8.36 -21.19 3.49
C LEU A 491 -8.17 -20.29 4.72
N ALA A 492 -7.33 -20.72 5.66
CA ALA A 492 -6.89 -19.85 6.72
C ALA A 492 -5.97 -18.75 6.15
N PRO A 493 -6.07 -17.48 6.66
CA PRO A 493 -6.94 -17.05 7.75
C PRO A 493 -8.33 -16.56 7.27
N GLN A 494 -8.55 -16.37 5.97
CA GLN A 494 -9.77 -15.70 5.43
C GLN A 494 -11.07 -16.40 5.78
N LYS A 495 -11.09 -17.75 5.82
CA LYS A 495 -12.28 -18.53 6.20
C LYS A 495 -12.78 -18.21 7.60
N ASP A 496 -11.89 -17.75 8.48
CA ASP A 496 -12.15 -17.51 9.89
C ASP A 496 -12.41 -16.04 10.22
N TRP A 497 -12.25 -15.13 9.25
CA TRP A 497 -12.53 -13.70 9.43
C TRP A 497 -13.99 -13.46 9.81
N ALA A 498 -14.22 -12.69 10.86
CA ALA A 498 -15.57 -12.38 11.35
C ALA A 498 -16.49 -11.78 10.28
N VAL A 499 -15.95 -10.93 9.42
CA VAL A 499 -16.68 -10.30 8.30
C VAL A 499 -17.20 -11.31 7.29
N ASN A 500 -16.60 -12.50 7.20
CA ASN A 500 -16.98 -13.57 6.28
C ASN A 500 -18.01 -14.53 6.86
N GLN A 501 -18.41 -14.35 8.13
CA GLN A 501 -19.42 -15.19 8.80
C GLN A 501 -19.11 -16.69 8.66
N PRO A 502 -18.08 -17.23 9.34
CA PRO A 502 -17.49 -18.55 9.08
C PRO A 502 -18.48 -19.71 8.94
N ALA A 503 -19.53 -19.75 9.78
CA ALA A 503 -20.51 -20.83 9.72
C ALA A 503 -21.38 -20.76 8.44
N GLN A 504 -21.82 -19.57 8.03
CA GLN A 504 -22.58 -19.38 6.79
C GLN A 504 -21.71 -19.61 5.56
N LEU A 505 -20.47 -19.12 5.60
CA LEU A 505 -19.48 -19.33 4.54
C LEU A 505 -19.23 -20.81 4.33
N ALA A 506 -18.94 -21.57 5.38
CA ALA A 506 -18.70 -23.01 5.29
C ALA A 506 -19.89 -23.76 4.67
N ALA A 507 -21.13 -23.42 5.08
CA ALA A 507 -22.34 -24.03 4.51
C ALA A 507 -22.51 -23.72 3.02
N THR A 508 -22.21 -22.50 2.59
CA THR A 508 -22.27 -22.08 1.18
C THR A 508 -21.19 -22.77 0.37
N LEU A 509 -19.94 -22.78 0.84
CA LEU A 509 -18.82 -23.43 0.16
C LEU A 509 -19.06 -24.92 -0.01
N ALA A 510 -19.55 -25.63 0.99
CA ALA A 510 -19.85 -27.06 0.90
C ALA A 510 -20.82 -27.40 -0.26
N LYS A 511 -21.83 -26.54 -0.49
CA LYS A 511 -22.75 -26.70 -1.63
C LYS A 511 -22.06 -26.40 -2.97
N LEU A 512 -21.27 -25.34 -3.06
CA LEU A 512 -20.53 -24.98 -4.27
C LEU A 512 -19.49 -26.06 -4.61
N GLU A 513 -18.76 -26.59 -3.65
CA GLU A 513 -17.83 -27.71 -3.85
C GLU A 513 -18.53 -28.98 -4.33
N SER A 514 -19.77 -29.23 -3.85
CA SER A 514 -20.57 -30.37 -4.35
C SER A 514 -20.95 -30.18 -5.81
N ILE A 515 -21.32 -28.96 -6.22
CA ILE A 515 -21.63 -28.63 -7.62
C ILE A 515 -20.36 -28.73 -8.48
N GLN A 516 -19.23 -28.20 -8.01
CA GLN A 516 -17.94 -28.29 -8.69
C GLN A 516 -17.56 -29.77 -8.96
N ARG A 517 -17.60 -30.60 -7.94
CA ARG A 517 -17.29 -32.04 -8.08
C ARG A 517 -18.22 -32.71 -9.09
N ALA A 518 -19.54 -32.52 -8.94
CA ALA A 518 -20.52 -33.13 -9.84
C ALA A 518 -20.30 -32.69 -11.30
N PHE A 519 -19.98 -31.43 -11.55
CA PHE A 519 -19.67 -30.93 -12.88
C PHE A 519 -18.37 -31.55 -13.41
N ASN A 520 -17.28 -31.47 -12.63
CA ASN A 520 -15.95 -31.92 -13.05
C ASN A 520 -15.92 -33.43 -13.32
N ASP A 521 -16.61 -34.23 -12.47
CA ASP A 521 -16.68 -35.68 -12.61
C ASP A 521 -17.49 -36.11 -13.87
N ALA A 522 -18.41 -35.29 -14.33
CA ALA A 522 -19.21 -35.56 -15.54
C ALA A 522 -18.49 -35.21 -16.85
N GLN A 523 -17.37 -34.49 -16.79
CA GLN A 523 -16.66 -34.05 -18.01
C GLN A 523 -15.83 -35.15 -18.63
N THR A 524 -15.89 -35.20 -19.98
CA THR A 524 -15.09 -36.14 -20.82
C THR A 524 -13.99 -35.36 -21.51
N GLY A 525 -12.92 -35.17 -21.35
CA GLY A 525 -11.92 -34.35 -22.08
C GLY A 525 -11.12 -33.40 -21.22
N GLY A 526 -11.24 -33.56 -19.91
CA GLY A 526 -10.42 -32.83 -18.94
C GLY A 526 -10.87 -31.42 -18.64
N LYS A 527 -12.00 -30.95 -19.21
CA LYS A 527 -12.59 -29.65 -18.89
C LYS A 527 -12.95 -29.60 -17.42
N ARG A 528 -12.67 -28.46 -16.73
CA ARG A 528 -12.93 -28.27 -15.31
C ARG A 528 -13.36 -26.86 -15.01
N VAL A 529 -14.07 -26.69 -13.90
CA VAL A 529 -14.29 -25.41 -13.24
C VAL A 529 -13.56 -25.39 -11.90
N SER A 530 -12.79 -24.32 -11.63
CA SER A 530 -12.21 -24.09 -10.30
C SER A 530 -13.28 -23.65 -9.30
N LEU A 531 -13.01 -23.78 -8.02
CA LEU A 531 -13.92 -23.20 -7.01
C LEU A 531 -13.89 -21.68 -7.04
N ALA A 532 -12.75 -21.07 -7.35
CA ALA A 532 -12.62 -19.63 -7.53
C ALA A 532 -13.56 -19.10 -8.61
N ASP A 533 -13.56 -19.72 -9.78
CA ASP A 533 -14.50 -19.39 -10.86
C ASP A 533 -15.96 -19.66 -10.46
N LEU A 534 -16.22 -20.78 -9.79
CA LEU A 534 -17.60 -21.10 -9.38
C LEU A 534 -18.16 -20.15 -8.33
N ILE A 535 -17.32 -19.65 -7.40
CA ILE A 535 -17.75 -18.62 -6.42
C ILE A 535 -18.17 -17.34 -7.14
N VAL A 536 -17.35 -16.84 -8.08
CA VAL A 536 -17.67 -15.63 -8.84
C VAL A 536 -18.90 -15.85 -9.72
N LEU A 537 -19.01 -17.00 -10.38
CA LEU A 537 -20.16 -17.36 -11.22
C LEU A 537 -21.45 -17.49 -10.39
N ALA A 538 -21.35 -18.01 -9.16
CA ALA A 538 -22.46 -18.10 -8.23
C ALA A 538 -22.97 -16.71 -7.82
N GLY A 539 -22.05 -15.76 -7.56
CA GLY A 539 -22.41 -14.36 -7.35
C GLY A 539 -23.12 -13.73 -8.54
N ALA A 540 -22.59 -13.97 -9.75
CA ALA A 540 -23.20 -13.52 -10.99
C ALA A 540 -24.64 -14.08 -11.16
N ALA A 541 -24.85 -15.39 -10.92
CA ALA A 541 -26.18 -16.01 -10.95
C ALA A 541 -27.13 -15.39 -9.91
N GLY A 542 -26.63 -15.08 -8.72
CA GLY A 542 -27.40 -14.39 -7.67
C GLY A 542 -27.84 -12.98 -8.09
N VAL A 543 -26.94 -12.21 -8.70
CA VAL A 543 -27.24 -10.85 -9.21
C VAL A 543 -28.24 -10.90 -10.36
N GLU A 544 -28.06 -11.83 -11.31
CA GLU A 544 -29.04 -12.02 -12.42
C GLU A 544 -30.42 -12.42 -11.92
N GLN A 545 -30.48 -13.32 -10.94
CA GLN A 545 -31.75 -13.70 -10.33
C GLN A 545 -32.40 -12.52 -9.60
N ALA A 546 -31.64 -11.70 -8.92
CA ALA A 546 -32.13 -10.50 -8.26
C ALA A 546 -32.62 -9.44 -9.27
N ALA A 547 -31.94 -9.27 -10.39
CA ALA A 547 -32.39 -8.41 -11.48
C ALA A 547 -33.72 -8.91 -12.05
N LYS A 548 -33.85 -10.22 -12.26
CA LYS A 548 -35.12 -10.85 -12.70
C LYS A 548 -36.25 -10.63 -11.69
N ASN A 549 -35.95 -10.74 -10.39
CA ASN A 549 -36.93 -10.45 -9.33
C ASN A 549 -37.37 -8.97 -9.33
N ALA A 550 -36.53 -8.07 -9.82
CA ALA A 550 -36.83 -6.65 -10.00
C ALA A 550 -37.51 -6.33 -11.34
N GLY A 551 -37.62 -7.32 -12.26
CA GLY A 551 -38.27 -7.16 -13.56
C GLY A 551 -37.30 -6.88 -14.72
N PHE A 552 -36.00 -7.04 -14.53
CA PHE A 552 -34.97 -6.83 -15.56
C PHE A 552 -34.39 -8.16 -16.08
N ALA A 553 -34.08 -8.22 -17.37
CA ALA A 553 -33.31 -9.30 -17.98
C ALA A 553 -31.86 -8.82 -18.19
N LEU A 554 -31.04 -8.98 -17.18
CA LEU A 554 -29.60 -8.60 -17.21
C LEU A 554 -28.73 -9.82 -17.18
N THR A 555 -27.59 -9.74 -17.88
CA THR A 555 -26.51 -10.74 -17.85
C THR A 555 -25.29 -10.10 -17.19
N VAL A 556 -24.73 -10.77 -16.18
CA VAL A 556 -23.46 -10.40 -15.58
C VAL A 556 -22.33 -11.03 -16.41
N PRO A 557 -21.41 -10.24 -16.97
CA PRO A 557 -20.27 -10.79 -17.70
C PRO A 557 -19.44 -11.73 -16.81
N PHE A 558 -18.93 -12.79 -17.41
CA PHE A 558 -18.08 -13.75 -16.70
C PHE A 558 -16.98 -14.27 -17.63
N ALA A 559 -15.73 -14.26 -17.15
CA ALA A 559 -14.59 -14.84 -17.82
C ALA A 559 -14.00 -15.95 -16.93
N PRO A 560 -13.96 -17.22 -17.39
CA PRO A 560 -13.31 -18.32 -16.67
C PRO A 560 -11.78 -18.19 -16.70
N GLY A 561 -11.09 -18.93 -15.84
CA GLY A 561 -9.63 -19.01 -15.82
C GLY A 561 -9.00 -18.76 -14.46
N ARG A 562 -9.79 -18.51 -13.40
CA ARG A 562 -9.28 -18.52 -12.03
C ARG A 562 -8.94 -19.95 -11.61
N MET A 563 -7.94 -20.09 -10.74
CA MET A 563 -7.51 -21.37 -10.19
C MET A 563 -7.59 -21.36 -8.67
N ASP A 564 -7.49 -22.52 -8.06
CA ASP A 564 -7.60 -22.71 -6.61
C ASP A 564 -6.21 -22.85 -6.01
N ALA A 565 -5.82 -21.93 -5.13
CA ALA A 565 -4.58 -22.02 -4.37
C ALA A 565 -4.70 -23.07 -3.24
N SER A 566 -3.57 -23.62 -2.81
CA SER A 566 -3.49 -24.46 -1.62
C SER A 566 -3.21 -23.64 -0.34
N GLN A 567 -3.30 -24.30 0.82
CA GLN A 567 -2.91 -23.64 2.09
C GLN A 567 -1.42 -23.31 2.10
N GLU A 568 -0.59 -24.19 1.52
CA GLU A 568 0.87 -24.01 1.44
C GLU A 568 1.26 -22.86 0.49
N GLN A 569 0.37 -22.49 -0.43
CA GLN A 569 0.51 -21.34 -1.32
C GLN A 569 -0.07 -20.05 -0.73
N THR A 570 -0.48 -20.06 0.54
CA THR A 570 -1.10 -18.93 1.22
C THR A 570 -0.20 -18.44 2.35
N ASP A 571 0.29 -17.22 2.23
CA ASP A 571 1.07 -16.53 3.26
C ASP A 571 0.13 -16.08 4.39
N VAL A 572 -0.08 -16.99 5.37
CA VAL A 572 -1.05 -16.80 6.46
C VAL A 572 -0.80 -15.51 7.23
N ASP A 573 0.45 -15.26 7.61
CA ASP A 573 0.81 -14.10 8.43
C ASP A 573 0.52 -12.78 7.70
N SER A 574 0.86 -12.69 6.41
CA SER A 574 0.55 -11.52 5.59
C SER A 574 -0.96 -11.35 5.38
N PHE A 575 -1.70 -12.44 5.18
CA PHE A 575 -3.15 -12.38 5.00
C PHE A 575 -3.90 -12.02 6.29
N GLU A 576 -3.37 -12.31 7.47
CA GLU A 576 -3.95 -11.82 8.74
C GLU A 576 -4.01 -10.29 8.78
N ALA A 577 -2.97 -9.62 8.31
CA ALA A 577 -2.93 -8.15 8.22
C ALA A 577 -3.97 -7.57 7.23
N MET A 578 -4.50 -8.39 6.32
CA MET A 578 -5.53 -7.98 5.35
C MET A 578 -6.97 -8.14 5.88
N GLU A 579 -7.17 -8.65 7.11
CA GLU A 579 -8.52 -8.80 7.66
C GLU A 579 -9.23 -7.43 7.72
N PRO A 580 -10.41 -7.27 7.09
CA PRO A 580 -11.10 -6.00 7.10
C PRO A 580 -11.53 -5.60 8.52
N LEU A 581 -11.06 -4.46 8.98
CA LEU A 581 -11.53 -3.82 10.21
C LEU A 581 -12.95 -3.25 10.03
N ALA A 582 -13.25 -2.84 8.82
CA ALA A 582 -14.56 -2.35 8.41
C ALA A 582 -14.86 -2.79 6.96
N ASP A 583 -16.11 -3.06 6.69
CA ASP A 583 -16.63 -3.22 5.33
C ASP A 583 -18.01 -2.54 5.24
N GLY A 584 -17.97 -1.26 4.85
CA GLY A 584 -19.18 -0.47 4.71
C GLY A 584 -20.16 -1.01 3.65
N PHE A 585 -19.65 -1.77 2.67
CA PHE A 585 -20.49 -2.43 1.66
C PHE A 585 -21.37 -3.53 2.25
N ARG A 586 -20.90 -4.20 3.33
CA ARG A 586 -21.66 -5.23 4.06
C ARG A 586 -22.13 -4.78 5.46
N ASN A 587 -22.06 -3.48 5.72
CA ASN A 587 -22.44 -2.86 7.00
C ASN A 587 -21.73 -3.49 8.22
N PHE A 588 -20.42 -3.78 8.06
CA PHE A 588 -19.57 -4.43 9.06
C PHE A 588 -18.57 -3.44 9.67
N LEU A 589 -18.46 -3.51 11.00
CA LEU A 589 -17.45 -2.81 11.76
C LEU A 589 -16.97 -3.73 12.90
N LYS A 590 -15.68 -4.08 12.93
CA LYS A 590 -15.11 -5.06 13.90
C LYS A 590 -15.07 -4.51 15.33
N GLY A 591 -14.99 -3.18 15.50
CA GLY A 591 -14.85 -2.54 16.81
C GLY A 591 -15.12 -1.04 16.76
N LYS A 592 -14.80 -0.34 17.85
CA LYS A 592 -14.88 1.13 17.89
C LYS A 592 -13.55 1.72 17.39
N TYR A 593 -13.64 2.58 16.39
CA TYR A 593 -12.49 3.25 15.79
C TYR A 593 -12.58 4.76 16.00
N ARG A 594 -11.44 5.44 15.98
CA ARG A 594 -11.37 6.91 16.00
C ARG A 594 -11.88 7.52 14.69
N VAL A 595 -11.70 6.77 13.59
CA VAL A 595 -12.13 7.18 12.25
C VAL A 595 -13.60 6.79 12.04
N PRO A 596 -14.47 7.70 11.54
CA PRO A 596 -15.86 7.39 11.26
C PRO A 596 -16.05 6.27 10.22
N ALA A 597 -17.08 5.47 10.37
CA ALA A 597 -17.36 4.33 9.50
C ALA A 597 -17.54 4.71 8.01
N GLU A 598 -18.08 5.89 7.73
CA GLU A 598 -18.20 6.43 6.37
C GLU A 598 -16.84 6.78 5.74
N THR A 599 -15.85 7.19 6.53
CA THR A 599 -14.48 7.40 6.05
C THR A 599 -13.83 6.05 5.72
N LEU A 600 -14.05 5.02 6.54
CA LEU A 600 -13.57 3.66 6.27
C LEU A 600 -14.26 3.02 5.04
N LEU A 601 -15.51 3.43 4.72
CA LEU A 601 -16.14 3.05 3.45
C LEU A 601 -15.40 3.64 2.24
N VAL A 602 -15.07 4.94 2.29
CA VAL A 602 -14.31 5.60 1.21
C VAL A 602 -12.93 4.98 1.06
N ASP A 603 -12.25 4.70 2.16
CA ASP A 603 -10.96 4.01 2.17
C ASP A 603 -11.04 2.63 1.49
N LYS A 604 -12.03 1.82 1.86
CA LYS A 604 -12.27 0.51 1.21
C LYS A 604 -12.62 0.64 -0.27
N ALA A 605 -13.41 1.64 -0.65
CA ALA A 605 -13.77 1.90 -2.04
C ALA A 605 -12.52 2.28 -2.87
N GLN A 606 -11.62 3.08 -2.31
CA GLN A 606 -10.37 3.44 -2.97
C GLN A 606 -9.44 2.22 -3.16
N LEU A 607 -9.32 1.36 -2.14
CA LEU A 607 -8.58 0.10 -2.28
C LEU A 607 -9.15 -0.83 -3.36
N LEU A 608 -10.46 -0.78 -3.58
CA LEU A 608 -11.14 -1.48 -4.69
C LEU A 608 -11.13 -0.68 -6.01
N THR A 609 -10.37 0.40 -6.08
CA THR A 609 -10.29 1.28 -7.26
C THR A 609 -11.62 1.84 -7.75
N LEU A 610 -12.60 1.97 -6.85
CA LEU A 610 -13.94 2.43 -7.18
C LEU A 610 -14.03 3.95 -7.23
N THR A 611 -14.80 4.44 -8.19
CA THR A 611 -15.26 5.83 -8.24
C THR A 611 -16.42 6.05 -7.27
N ALA A 612 -16.76 7.31 -6.98
CA ALA A 612 -17.89 7.62 -6.12
C ALA A 612 -19.25 7.09 -6.65
N PRO A 613 -19.56 7.15 -7.96
CA PRO A 613 -20.75 6.48 -8.51
C PRO A 613 -20.75 4.97 -8.32
N GLU A 614 -19.61 4.28 -8.58
CA GLU A 614 -19.48 2.83 -8.40
C GLU A 614 -19.66 2.42 -6.92
N MET A 615 -19.05 3.15 -5.99
CA MET A 615 -19.27 2.96 -4.55
C MET A 615 -20.75 3.12 -4.19
N THR A 616 -21.42 4.15 -4.73
CA THR A 616 -22.82 4.46 -4.45
C THR A 616 -23.76 3.32 -4.88
N VAL A 617 -23.64 2.85 -6.12
CA VAL A 617 -24.51 1.76 -6.61
C VAL A 617 -24.24 0.45 -5.89
N LEU A 618 -22.96 0.15 -5.55
CA LEU A 618 -22.62 -1.07 -4.84
C LEU A 618 -23.19 -1.07 -3.41
N VAL A 619 -23.09 0.04 -2.67
CA VAL A 619 -23.69 0.12 -1.33
C VAL A 619 -25.20 -0.07 -1.42
N GLY A 620 -25.90 0.70 -2.26
CA GLY A 620 -27.36 0.59 -2.41
C GLY A 620 -27.80 -0.81 -2.85
N GLY A 621 -27.11 -1.41 -3.81
CA GLY A 621 -27.41 -2.74 -4.33
C GLY A 621 -27.18 -3.85 -3.30
N LEU A 622 -26.02 -3.85 -2.63
CA LEU A 622 -25.72 -4.86 -1.61
C LEU A 622 -26.70 -4.80 -0.42
N ARG A 623 -27.23 -3.61 -0.08
CA ARG A 623 -28.29 -3.47 0.93
C ARG A 623 -29.57 -4.18 0.50
N VAL A 624 -30.09 -3.90 -0.70
CA VAL A 624 -31.35 -4.53 -1.17
C VAL A 624 -31.17 -6.01 -1.47
N LEU A 625 -29.94 -6.48 -1.75
CA LEU A 625 -29.62 -7.90 -1.92
C LEU A 625 -29.46 -8.64 -0.58
N GLY A 626 -29.44 -7.93 0.55
CA GLY A 626 -29.32 -8.52 1.89
C GLY A 626 -27.93 -9.03 2.21
N ALA A 627 -26.88 -8.36 1.71
CA ALA A 627 -25.48 -8.78 1.91
C ALA A 627 -24.87 -8.34 3.25
N ASN A 628 -25.65 -7.72 4.14
CA ASN A 628 -25.16 -7.28 5.45
C ASN A 628 -24.65 -8.44 6.29
N VAL A 629 -23.52 -8.23 6.96
CA VAL A 629 -22.96 -9.21 7.91
C VAL A 629 -23.94 -9.42 9.06
N GLY A 630 -24.13 -10.69 9.46
CA GLY A 630 -25.10 -11.06 10.50
C GLY A 630 -26.57 -10.94 10.09
N GLY A 631 -26.87 -10.68 8.83
CA GLY A 631 -28.22 -10.52 8.32
C GLY A 631 -28.96 -9.30 8.90
N THR A 632 -28.21 -8.29 9.36
CA THR A 632 -28.79 -7.07 9.94
C THR A 632 -29.64 -6.33 8.90
N GLN A 633 -30.71 -5.65 9.37
CA GLN A 633 -31.62 -4.92 8.51
C GLN A 633 -31.29 -3.43 8.39
N HIS A 634 -30.13 -3.01 8.92
CA HIS A 634 -29.70 -1.61 8.84
C HIS A 634 -29.35 -1.25 7.39
N GLY A 635 -29.95 -0.21 6.86
CA GLY A 635 -29.77 0.22 5.47
C GLY A 635 -30.55 -0.59 4.44
N VAL A 636 -31.29 -1.65 4.86
CA VAL A 636 -32.13 -2.43 3.97
C VAL A 636 -33.44 -1.68 3.76
N PHE A 637 -33.39 -0.62 2.95
CA PHE A 637 -34.56 0.28 2.72
C PHE A 637 -35.45 -0.23 1.58
N THR A 638 -35.90 -1.48 1.67
CA THR A 638 -36.78 -2.10 0.67
C THR A 638 -37.81 -3.03 1.32
N GLN A 639 -38.98 -3.16 0.68
CA GLN A 639 -39.96 -4.18 0.99
C GLN A 639 -39.82 -5.43 0.09
N ARG A 640 -38.83 -5.42 -0.82
CA ARG A 640 -38.56 -6.48 -1.80
C ARG A 640 -37.12 -6.95 -1.66
N PRO A 641 -36.71 -7.55 -0.51
CA PRO A 641 -35.33 -8.01 -0.32
C PRO A 641 -34.99 -9.07 -1.39
N GLN A 642 -33.70 -9.13 -1.76
CA GLN A 642 -33.15 -10.00 -2.80
C GLN A 642 -33.72 -9.71 -4.21
N ALA A 643 -34.20 -8.50 -4.45
CA ALA A 643 -34.51 -7.94 -5.77
C ALA A 643 -33.60 -6.71 -6.01
N LEU A 644 -32.97 -6.65 -7.17
CA LEU A 644 -32.05 -5.55 -7.52
C LEU A 644 -32.83 -4.31 -7.92
N THR A 645 -33.35 -3.63 -6.91
CA THR A 645 -34.14 -2.40 -7.07
C THR A 645 -33.37 -1.19 -6.57
N ASN A 646 -33.73 0.00 -7.04
CA ASN A 646 -33.24 1.27 -6.54
C ASN A 646 -33.90 1.74 -5.24
N ASP A 647 -34.66 0.86 -4.57
CA ASP A 647 -35.43 1.16 -3.36
C ASP A 647 -34.60 1.81 -2.25
N PHE A 648 -33.32 1.46 -2.12
CA PHE A 648 -32.41 2.08 -1.16
C PHE A 648 -32.41 3.62 -1.31
N PHE A 649 -32.21 4.11 -2.52
CA PHE A 649 -32.16 5.55 -2.80
C PHE A 649 -33.53 6.21 -2.69
N VAL A 650 -34.54 5.58 -3.24
CA VAL A 650 -35.94 6.07 -3.18
C VAL A 650 -36.38 6.27 -1.73
N ASN A 651 -36.15 5.26 -0.87
CA ASN A 651 -36.59 5.31 0.51
C ASN A 651 -35.69 6.15 1.44
N LEU A 652 -34.37 6.21 1.14
CA LEU A 652 -33.45 7.11 1.85
C LEU A 652 -33.85 8.58 1.65
N LEU A 653 -34.22 8.96 0.45
CA LEU A 653 -34.56 10.33 0.06
C LEU A 653 -36.06 10.68 0.26
N ASP A 654 -36.87 9.73 0.75
CA ASP A 654 -38.31 9.93 0.99
C ASP A 654 -38.54 11.02 2.02
N MET A 655 -39.22 12.10 1.59
CA MET A 655 -39.58 13.23 2.45
C MET A 655 -40.61 12.87 3.53
N GLY A 656 -41.29 11.74 3.39
CA GLY A 656 -42.21 11.16 4.39
C GLY A 656 -41.48 10.52 5.57
N THR A 657 -40.16 10.39 5.51
CA THR A 657 -39.32 9.80 6.56
C THR A 657 -38.50 10.87 7.27
N THR A 658 -38.43 10.78 8.60
CA THR A 658 -37.52 11.59 9.43
C THR A 658 -36.51 10.68 10.15
N TRP A 659 -35.24 11.06 10.16
CA TRP A 659 -34.18 10.27 10.76
C TRP A 659 -33.84 10.75 12.14
N HIS A 660 -33.74 9.82 13.11
CA HIS A 660 -33.44 10.11 14.51
C HIS A 660 -32.30 9.21 15.00
N PRO A 661 -31.27 9.75 15.65
CA PRO A 661 -30.20 8.94 16.24
C PRO A 661 -30.75 8.06 17.38
N VAL A 662 -30.23 6.84 17.51
CA VAL A 662 -30.60 5.87 18.55
C VAL A 662 -29.32 5.41 19.26
N GLY A 663 -29.20 5.78 20.53
CA GLY A 663 -27.99 5.47 21.33
C GLY A 663 -26.74 6.21 20.84
N GLU A 664 -25.59 5.68 21.24
CA GLU A 664 -24.27 6.26 20.93
C GLU A 664 -23.53 5.54 19.80
N ASP A 665 -24.08 4.44 19.28
CA ASP A 665 -23.40 3.51 18.36
C ASP A 665 -23.57 3.86 16.88
N GLY A 666 -23.99 5.08 16.55
CA GLY A 666 -24.13 5.54 15.15
C GLY A 666 -25.28 4.88 14.39
N LEU A 667 -26.30 4.38 15.10
CA LEU A 667 -27.55 3.89 14.55
C LEU A 667 -28.61 4.99 14.47
N PHE A 668 -29.50 4.87 13.48
CA PHE A 668 -30.59 5.80 13.25
C PHE A 668 -31.89 5.04 12.96
N GLU A 669 -33.02 5.61 13.42
CA GLU A 669 -34.35 5.19 13.03
C GLU A 669 -34.95 6.17 12.03
N GLY A 670 -35.37 5.63 10.89
CA GLY A 670 -36.24 6.32 9.92
C GLY A 670 -37.68 6.18 10.33
N ARG A 671 -38.34 7.26 10.73
CA ARG A 671 -39.73 7.26 11.21
C ARG A 671 -40.63 7.94 10.22
N ASP A 672 -41.83 7.38 10.07
CA ASP A 672 -42.91 8.03 9.31
C ASP A 672 -43.21 9.40 9.93
N ARG A 673 -43.17 10.43 9.12
CA ARG A 673 -43.27 11.82 9.56
C ARG A 673 -44.66 12.15 10.22
N ARG A 674 -45.70 11.43 9.84
CA ARG A 674 -47.07 11.68 10.35
C ARG A 674 -47.38 10.84 11.58
N SER A 675 -47.06 9.55 11.52
CA SER A 675 -47.41 8.61 12.59
C SER A 675 -46.31 8.44 13.65
N GLY A 676 -45.07 8.81 13.36
CA GLY A 676 -43.92 8.56 14.22
C GLY A 676 -43.48 7.08 14.25
N ALA A 677 -44.14 6.20 13.52
CA ALA A 677 -43.80 4.77 13.48
C ALA A 677 -42.45 4.55 12.81
N VAL A 678 -41.62 3.64 13.35
CA VAL A 678 -40.33 3.26 12.75
C VAL A 678 -40.62 2.48 11.46
N LYS A 679 -40.06 2.97 10.36
CA LYS A 679 -40.09 2.34 9.02
C LYS A 679 -38.79 1.61 8.72
N TRP A 680 -37.67 2.25 9.04
CA TRP A 680 -36.34 1.81 8.66
C TRP A 680 -35.35 1.97 9.82
N THR A 681 -34.25 1.24 9.76
CA THR A 681 -33.05 1.51 10.58
C THR A 681 -31.84 1.63 9.66
N GLY A 682 -30.90 2.50 9.99
CA GLY A 682 -29.69 2.72 9.18
C GLY A 682 -28.49 3.07 10.04
N THR A 683 -27.32 2.95 9.47
CA THR A 683 -26.05 3.37 10.07
C THR A 683 -25.59 4.70 9.47
N ARG A 684 -24.49 5.25 9.99
CA ARG A 684 -23.82 6.41 9.41
C ARG A 684 -23.45 6.18 7.94
N VAL A 685 -23.00 4.95 7.61
CA VAL A 685 -22.64 4.53 6.25
C VAL A 685 -23.84 4.59 5.29
N ASP A 686 -25.04 4.32 5.77
CA ASP A 686 -26.23 4.40 4.94
C ASP A 686 -26.73 5.84 4.77
N LEU A 687 -26.72 6.62 5.86
CA LEU A 687 -27.28 7.97 5.86
C LEU A 687 -26.38 9.00 5.19
N VAL A 688 -25.08 8.76 5.07
CA VAL A 688 -24.15 9.68 4.39
C VAL A 688 -24.54 9.94 2.94
N PHE A 689 -25.17 8.96 2.26
CA PHE A 689 -25.68 9.11 0.89
C PHE A 689 -26.89 10.05 0.78
N GLY A 690 -27.55 10.36 1.87
CA GLY A 690 -28.61 11.38 1.93
C GLY A 690 -28.14 12.73 2.50
N SER A 691 -27.03 12.78 3.22
CA SER A 691 -26.56 13.96 3.94
C SER A 691 -25.36 14.65 3.30
N HIS A 692 -24.40 13.90 2.75
CA HIS A 692 -23.23 14.47 2.06
C HIS A 692 -23.65 14.98 0.69
N ALA A 693 -23.40 16.25 0.38
CA ALA A 693 -23.92 16.92 -0.81
C ALA A 693 -23.60 16.20 -2.13
N GLN A 694 -22.37 15.72 -2.31
CA GLN A 694 -21.95 15.03 -3.52
C GLN A 694 -22.55 13.61 -3.60
N LEU A 695 -22.52 12.84 -2.52
CA LEU A 695 -23.13 11.51 -2.48
C LEU A 695 -24.66 11.59 -2.63
N ARG A 696 -25.30 12.63 -2.07
CA ARG A 696 -26.72 12.87 -2.27
C ARG A 696 -27.04 13.16 -3.73
N ALA A 697 -26.25 13.97 -4.42
CA ALA A 697 -26.44 14.23 -5.85
C ALA A 697 -26.39 12.94 -6.68
N LEU A 698 -25.50 12.01 -6.35
CA LEU A 698 -25.45 10.67 -6.97
C LEU A 698 -26.69 9.83 -6.60
N ALA A 699 -27.07 9.83 -5.32
CA ALA A 699 -28.24 9.11 -4.84
C ALA A 699 -29.54 9.59 -5.51
N GLU A 700 -29.66 10.90 -5.79
CA GLU A 700 -30.81 11.49 -6.50
C GLU A 700 -30.93 10.99 -7.93
N VAL A 701 -29.79 10.76 -8.64
CA VAL A 701 -29.82 10.15 -9.99
C VAL A 701 -30.48 8.77 -9.94
N TYR A 702 -30.04 7.94 -8.99
CA TYR A 702 -30.56 6.56 -8.87
C TYR A 702 -31.96 6.50 -8.19
N GLY A 703 -32.31 7.47 -7.38
CA GLY A 703 -33.62 7.60 -6.73
C GLY A 703 -34.72 8.19 -7.62
N SER A 704 -34.38 8.72 -8.79
CA SER A 704 -35.35 9.32 -9.76
C SER A 704 -36.24 8.26 -10.40
N ALA A 705 -37.39 8.67 -10.92
CA ALA A 705 -38.39 7.76 -11.50
C ALA A 705 -37.86 6.95 -12.70
N ASP A 706 -36.89 7.51 -13.44
CA ASP A 706 -36.22 6.87 -14.56
C ASP A 706 -34.86 6.25 -14.17
N GLY A 707 -34.47 6.29 -12.89
CA GLY A 707 -33.18 5.84 -12.40
C GLY A 707 -33.04 4.32 -12.22
N GLN A 708 -34.11 3.57 -12.24
CA GLN A 708 -34.11 2.15 -11.86
C GLN A 708 -33.33 1.26 -12.81
N GLU A 709 -33.50 1.41 -14.12
CA GLU A 709 -32.76 0.64 -15.13
C GLU A 709 -31.29 1.02 -15.13
N LYS A 710 -31.01 2.32 -15.09
CA LYS A 710 -29.62 2.83 -14.98
C LYS A 710 -28.93 2.27 -13.74
N PHE A 711 -29.60 2.29 -12.58
CA PHE A 711 -29.05 1.71 -11.35
C PHE A 711 -28.68 0.24 -11.54
N ALA A 712 -29.54 -0.57 -12.12
CA ALA A 712 -29.31 -2.00 -12.30
C ALA A 712 -28.12 -2.27 -13.23
N HIS A 713 -27.98 -1.51 -14.33
CA HIS A 713 -26.84 -1.61 -15.24
C HIS A 713 -25.53 -1.14 -14.60
N ASP A 714 -25.54 0.00 -13.91
CA ASP A 714 -24.33 0.55 -13.26
C ASP A 714 -23.88 -0.36 -12.10
N PHE A 715 -24.83 -0.97 -11.36
CA PHE A 715 -24.52 -1.97 -10.35
C PHE A 715 -23.83 -3.19 -10.95
N VAL A 716 -24.34 -3.74 -12.06
CA VAL A 716 -23.75 -4.90 -12.74
C VAL A 716 -22.34 -4.56 -13.25
N ALA A 717 -22.15 -3.37 -13.79
CA ALA A 717 -20.83 -2.91 -14.24
C ALA A 717 -19.82 -2.80 -13.09
N ALA A 718 -20.20 -2.15 -11.99
CA ALA A 718 -19.37 -2.01 -10.79
C ALA A 718 -19.10 -3.36 -10.10
N TRP A 719 -20.12 -4.24 -10.03
CA TRP A 719 -19.97 -5.60 -9.55
C TRP A 719 -18.94 -6.38 -10.38
N ASN A 720 -19.09 -6.38 -11.70
CA ASN A 720 -18.18 -7.08 -12.61
C ASN A 720 -16.75 -6.56 -12.48
N LYS A 721 -16.57 -5.25 -12.31
CA LYS A 721 -15.26 -4.65 -12.02
C LYS A 721 -14.62 -5.27 -10.79
N VAL A 722 -15.33 -5.30 -9.64
CA VAL A 722 -14.79 -5.86 -8.39
C VAL A 722 -14.46 -7.35 -8.54
N MET A 723 -15.30 -8.12 -9.22
CA MET A 723 -15.07 -9.57 -9.45
C MET A 723 -13.85 -9.87 -10.29
N ASN A 724 -13.31 -8.90 -11.05
CA ASN A 724 -12.20 -9.09 -11.98
C ASN A 724 -10.95 -8.25 -11.64
N LEU A 725 -10.90 -7.56 -10.50
CA LEU A 725 -9.76 -6.70 -10.15
C LEU A 725 -8.41 -7.44 -10.12
N ASP A 726 -8.43 -8.72 -9.80
CA ASP A 726 -7.26 -9.60 -9.73
C ASP A 726 -7.01 -10.41 -11.02
N ARG A 727 -7.73 -10.13 -12.11
CA ARG A 727 -7.60 -10.83 -13.39
C ARG A 727 -6.65 -10.07 -14.33
N PHE A 728 -5.37 -10.12 -14.01
CA PHE A 728 -4.30 -9.47 -14.78
C PHE A 728 -4.06 -10.13 -16.17
N ASP A 729 -4.71 -11.25 -16.42
CA ASP A 729 -4.70 -11.96 -17.70
C ASP A 729 -5.77 -11.47 -18.68
N LEU A 730 -6.69 -10.62 -18.26
CA LEU A 730 -7.76 -10.04 -19.08
C LEU A 730 -7.46 -8.60 -19.53
N ALA A 731 -6.34 -8.04 -19.15
CA ALA A 731 -5.94 -6.66 -19.45
C ALA A 731 -5.34 -6.52 -20.84
#